data_785bcde129019400de74f9d57ed70d22
#
_entry.id   785bcde129019400de74f9d57ed70d22
#
_cell.length_a   1.000
_cell.length_b   1.000
_cell.length_c   1.000
_cell.angle_alpha   90.00
_cell.angle_beta   90.00
_cell.angle_gamma   90.00
#
_symmetry.space_group_name_H-M   'P 1'
#
loop_
_entity.id
_entity.type
_entity.pdbx_description
1 polymer ?
#
loop_
_entity_poly.entity_id
_entity_poly.type
_entity_poly.pdbx_seq_one_letter_code
_entity_poly.pdbx_strand_id
1 'polypeptide(L)'
;MKKLFIVILACFSLCTIQLNAQQIFFENFDALTPPNLPTKFKSVDQDADKYGWLTDDSKNIDPNFTFGNVIVSESWVPDGTTAGKSLKPDNLLIIGPIDLSGVTSDVRLKWNAFSLGFGGEYYEETYSVYVSTSETPGTPVFEDTLAAGYTLFKENIDISNMVGQETVYIVFRHHNCTDKMALVLDDIRIEYSHDIDMELSLLTIPSIHGPGNVNITGVVTNLGLNPISSFDIRWDDGSGFKSQTFQINLDPDESYTFLHGTPLTLAASQSSTITVEVVADKDELAENNSITTTTQSGAFTPSKKIVYEDLTICSPTYGGYCPRGIVELDKLMLSDDMAGVEIISIHGNTGADATAQDPMRYLSYADSCFDNKNLNAVVWPNVLVDRKVASSYLSYFSSLYSDLIEDFGYADMEVKPVYDPITRKLEVSCDVNFAADAKNFNLALVITEDSVHDATDDNYRQRNFYSPDAVGGQAGRDMKSSTLDFSNLPEMVPASLMYYRNVARKIIPSYSGSFSSLPNDLFTDSTYSYSFPSYTVPANFKDTRLRAIVMLIDASNGQVMNSKGEDVEGGIASIRKAVLNDPVPFNVYPNPANDYAYVQFNFASNSKAEINITDLSGKVIHTQMVENPQLNKMVKIDKINFPTGVYIISVRNENLVSHSRIVFE
;
A
#
# COMPACT_ATOMS: atom_id res chain seq x y z
N MET A 1 13.83 -12.73 16.00
CA MET A 1 13.52 -11.28 15.92
C MET A 1 13.29 -11.00 14.45
N LYS A 2 12.07 -10.69 14.04
CA LYS A 2 11.73 -10.46 12.63
C LYS A 2 11.99 -8.99 12.33
N LYS A 3 12.94 -8.70 11.45
CA LYS A 3 13.15 -7.35 10.93
C LYS A 3 11.95 -6.99 10.03
N LEU A 4 11.23 -5.96 10.44
CA LEU A 4 10.11 -5.40 9.70
C LEU A 4 10.69 -4.50 8.60
N PHE A 5 10.57 -4.89 7.33
CA PHE A 5 10.88 -4.02 6.21
C PHE A 5 9.69 -3.08 6.01
N ILE A 6 9.86 -1.82 6.39
CA ILE A 6 8.94 -0.75 6.04
C ILE A 6 9.36 -0.23 4.67
N VAL A 7 8.54 -0.50 3.65
CA VAL A 7 8.66 0.18 2.36
C VAL A 7 8.00 1.55 2.54
N ILE A 8 8.81 2.58 2.71
CA ILE A 8 8.34 3.98 2.77
C ILE A 8 8.13 4.43 1.33
N LEU A 9 6.88 4.58 0.92
CA LEU A 9 6.51 5.23 -0.33
C LEU A 9 6.60 6.76 -0.09
N ALA A 10 7.69 7.37 -0.53
CA ALA A 10 7.87 8.81 -0.43
C ALA A 10 7.04 9.52 -1.51
N CYS A 11 6.09 10.38 -1.10
CA CYS A 11 5.56 11.42 -1.98
C CYS A 11 6.70 12.36 -2.38
N PHE A 12 7.11 12.33 -3.64
CA PHE A 12 8.04 13.30 -4.21
C PHE A 12 7.37 14.69 -4.29
N SER A 13 7.50 15.51 -3.25
CA SER A 13 7.61 16.95 -3.44
C SER A 13 9.02 17.21 -3.99
N LEU A 14 9.13 18.06 -5.00
CA LEU A 14 10.41 18.49 -5.56
C LEU A 14 11.38 18.83 -4.42
N CYS A 15 12.25 17.89 -4.09
CA CYS A 15 13.43 18.15 -3.29
C CYS A 15 14.39 18.90 -4.20
N THR A 16 14.49 20.20 -4.02
CA THR A 16 15.63 20.95 -4.53
C THR A 16 16.86 20.25 -3.97
N ILE A 17 17.70 19.70 -4.86
CA ILE A 17 19.00 19.16 -4.50
C ILE A 17 19.76 20.32 -3.84
N GLN A 18 19.78 20.39 -2.51
CA GLN A 18 20.80 21.11 -1.81
C GLN A 18 22.10 20.34 -2.10
N LEU A 19 22.94 20.93 -2.94
CA LEU A 19 24.35 20.54 -3.05
C LEU A 19 24.91 20.67 -1.62
N ASN A 20 24.97 19.54 -0.92
CA ASN A 20 25.60 19.50 0.39
C ASN A 20 27.05 19.94 0.22
N ALA A 21 27.51 20.90 1.02
CA ALA A 21 28.89 21.36 1.04
C ALA A 21 29.90 20.22 1.32
N GLN A 22 29.41 19.03 1.59
CA GLN A 22 30.11 17.81 1.94
C GLN A 22 30.55 16.97 0.73
N GLN A 23 29.89 17.09 -0.45
CA GLN A 23 30.21 16.27 -1.62
C GLN A 23 31.30 16.89 -2.48
N ILE A 24 32.36 16.13 -2.74
CA ILE A 24 33.46 16.50 -3.65
C ILE A 24 33.16 15.93 -5.05
N PHE A 25 32.57 14.75 -5.11
CA PHE A 25 32.17 14.10 -6.34
C PHE A 25 30.87 13.30 -6.08
N PHE A 26 29.95 13.33 -7.04
CA PHE A 26 28.71 12.55 -6.99
C PHE A 26 28.20 12.20 -8.38
N GLU A 27 27.79 10.97 -8.57
CA GLU A 27 27.13 10.48 -9.78
C GLU A 27 26.06 9.45 -9.43
N ASN A 28 24.80 9.74 -9.77
CA ASN A 28 23.64 8.86 -9.61
C ASN A 28 23.02 8.45 -10.95
N PHE A 29 23.65 8.78 -12.05
CA PHE A 29 23.28 8.44 -13.43
C PHE A 29 21.91 8.93 -13.92
N ASP A 30 21.04 9.50 -13.10
CA ASP A 30 19.67 9.88 -13.41
C ASP A 30 19.52 10.92 -14.53
N ALA A 31 20.52 11.79 -14.67
CA ALA A 31 20.54 12.83 -15.72
C ALA A 31 20.94 12.30 -17.11
N LEU A 32 21.29 11.02 -17.22
CA LEU A 32 21.80 10.42 -18.44
C LEU A 32 20.70 9.78 -19.27
N THR A 33 20.98 9.58 -20.55
CA THR A 33 20.18 8.73 -21.42
C THR A 33 20.94 7.43 -21.64
N PRO A 34 20.44 6.29 -21.15
CA PRO A 34 21.08 5.00 -21.37
C PRO A 34 21.29 4.71 -22.87
N PRO A 35 22.36 4.00 -23.28
CA PRO A 35 23.40 3.40 -22.42
C PRO A 35 24.66 4.28 -22.21
N ASN A 36 24.53 5.61 -22.31
CA ASN A 36 25.66 6.53 -22.29
C ASN A 36 26.32 6.63 -20.91
N LEU A 37 27.63 6.71 -20.88
CA LEU A 37 28.40 6.95 -19.67
C LEU A 37 28.62 8.45 -19.43
N PRO A 38 28.79 8.91 -18.15
CA PRO A 38 29.20 10.27 -17.84
C PRO A 38 30.58 10.58 -18.42
N THR A 39 30.88 11.85 -18.66
CA THR A 39 32.12 12.30 -19.34
C THR A 39 33.40 11.81 -18.64
N LYS A 40 33.39 11.64 -17.32
CA LYS A 40 34.55 11.15 -16.54
C LYS A 40 34.60 9.63 -16.40
N PHE A 41 33.68 8.92 -17.04
CA PHE A 41 33.58 7.47 -16.92
C PHE A 41 34.04 6.80 -18.22
N LYS A 42 34.72 5.67 -18.06
CA LYS A 42 35.21 4.87 -19.18
C LYS A 42 35.02 3.41 -18.85
N SER A 43 34.32 2.69 -19.72
CA SER A 43 34.21 1.24 -19.68
C SER A 43 35.34 0.59 -20.47
N VAL A 44 35.99 -0.42 -19.89
CA VAL A 44 37.04 -1.22 -20.55
C VAL A 44 36.67 -2.69 -20.37
N ASP A 45 36.36 -3.33 -21.47
CA ASP A 45 36.14 -4.78 -21.60
C ASP A 45 37.48 -5.46 -21.78
N GLN A 46 37.99 -6.16 -20.72
CA GLN A 46 39.32 -6.80 -20.75
C GLN A 46 39.30 -8.22 -21.27
N ASP A 47 38.16 -8.92 -21.22
CA ASP A 47 37.99 -10.28 -21.74
C ASP A 47 37.55 -10.28 -23.22
N ALA A 48 37.25 -9.10 -23.78
CA ALA A 48 36.93 -8.86 -25.19
C ALA A 48 35.65 -9.59 -25.65
N ASP A 49 34.71 -9.81 -24.78
CA ASP A 49 33.43 -10.48 -25.07
C ASP A 49 32.34 -9.53 -25.60
N LYS A 50 32.61 -8.23 -25.61
CA LYS A 50 31.79 -7.08 -26.06
C LYS A 50 30.72 -6.63 -25.08
N TYR A 51 30.70 -7.16 -23.88
CA TYR A 51 29.84 -6.74 -22.79
C TYR A 51 30.70 -6.01 -21.75
N GLY A 52 30.43 -4.74 -21.53
CA GLY A 52 31.15 -3.91 -20.58
C GLY A 52 30.16 -3.15 -19.69
N TRP A 53 30.65 -2.18 -18.96
CA TRP A 53 29.79 -1.30 -18.17
C TRP A 53 28.98 -0.35 -19.06
N LEU A 54 27.69 -0.22 -18.77
CA LEU A 54 26.77 0.71 -19.43
C LEU A 54 25.73 1.23 -18.43
N THR A 55 25.09 2.36 -18.73
CA THR A 55 23.93 2.79 -17.95
C THR A 55 22.66 2.17 -18.47
N ASP A 56 21.72 1.88 -17.56
CA ASP A 56 20.37 1.44 -17.90
C ASP A 56 19.35 2.01 -16.90
N ASP A 57 18.07 2.10 -17.30
CA ASP A 57 16.98 2.36 -16.36
C ASP A 57 16.76 1.11 -15.50
N SER A 58 16.81 1.28 -14.19
CA SER A 58 16.63 0.17 -13.24
C SER A 58 15.36 -0.64 -13.50
N LYS A 59 14.30 -0.04 -14.06
CA LYS A 59 13.06 -0.71 -14.46
C LYS A 59 13.21 -1.65 -15.64
N ASN A 60 14.20 -1.44 -16.52
CA ASN A 60 14.50 -2.39 -17.59
C ASN A 60 15.17 -3.65 -17.05
N ILE A 61 15.89 -3.50 -15.94
CA ILE A 61 16.57 -4.60 -15.26
C ILE A 61 15.55 -5.42 -14.44
N ASP A 62 14.73 -4.74 -13.61
CA ASP A 62 13.56 -5.32 -12.93
C ASP A 62 12.46 -4.24 -12.80
N PRO A 63 11.23 -4.51 -13.28
CA PRO A 63 10.12 -3.55 -13.22
C PRO A 63 9.76 -3.05 -11.80
N ASN A 64 10.19 -3.76 -10.77
CA ASN A 64 9.94 -3.37 -9.38
C ASN A 64 10.99 -2.39 -8.83
N PHE A 65 12.09 -2.15 -9.56
CA PHE A 65 13.10 -1.19 -9.16
C PHE A 65 12.70 0.24 -9.48
N THR A 66 13.00 1.13 -8.54
CA THR A 66 12.67 2.56 -8.63
C THR A 66 13.90 3.44 -8.36
N PHE A 67 15.11 2.90 -8.61
CA PHE A 67 16.38 3.61 -8.37
C PHE A 67 16.71 4.65 -9.44
N GLY A 68 15.91 4.77 -10.51
CA GLY A 68 16.23 5.61 -11.66
C GLY A 68 17.21 4.92 -12.60
N ASN A 69 18.10 5.70 -13.23
CA ASN A 69 19.18 5.14 -14.02
C ASN A 69 20.33 4.68 -13.11
N VAL A 70 20.91 3.55 -13.47
CA VAL A 70 22.01 2.90 -12.75
C VAL A 70 23.14 2.56 -13.72
N ILE A 71 24.30 2.15 -13.22
CA ILE A 71 25.35 1.56 -14.05
C ILE A 71 25.47 0.06 -13.80
N VAL A 72 25.58 -0.71 -14.89
CA VAL A 72 25.47 -2.17 -14.84
C VAL A 72 26.59 -2.84 -15.64
N SER A 73 27.06 -4.00 -15.14
CA SER A 73 27.91 -4.94 -15.84
C SER A 73 27.35 -6.35 -15.67
N GLU A 74 27.10 -7.04 -16.76
CA GLU A 74 26.40 -8.30 -16.80
C GLU A 74 27.36 -9.51 -16.72
N SER A 75 26.96 -10.58 -16.00
CA SER A 75 27.58 -11.90 -16.01
C SER A 75 26.71 -12.97 -16.70
N TRP A 76 25.50 -12.57 -17.11
CA TRP A 76 24.56 -13.34 -17.92
C TRP A 76 23.71 -12.41 -18.79
N VAL A 77 23.41 -12.83 -20.02
CA VAL A 77 22.56 -12.07 -20.96
C VAL A 77 21.55 -12.97 -21.64
N PRO A 78 20.32 -12.47 -21.96
CA PRO A 78 19.37 -13.21 -22.77
C PRO A 78 19.88 -13.35 -24.21
N ASP A 79 19.82 -14.56 -24.77
CA ASP A 79 20.23 -14.87 -26.16
C ASP A 79 19.07 -15.33 -27.05
N GLY A 80 17.83 -15.19 -26.56
CA GLY A 80 16.60 -15.67 -27.22
C GLY A 80 16.29 -17.14 -26.96
N THR A 81 17.10 -17.83 -26.17
CA THR A 81 16.84 -19.18 -25.66
C THR A 81 16.39 -19.12 -24.19
N THR A 82 15.88 -20.21 -23.66
CA THR A 82 15.52 -20.29 -22.22
C THR A 82 16.74 -20.38 -21.30
N ALA A 83 17.92 -20.68 -21.86
CA ALA A 83 19.16 -20.82 -21.07
C ALA A 83 19.96 -19.50 -21.00
N GLY A 84 19.79 -18.60 -22.00
CA GLY A 84 20.61 -17.41 -22.13
C GLY A 84 22.09 -17.70 -22.37
N LYS A 85 22.93 -16.68 -22.30
CA LYS A 85 24.39 -16.77 -22.49
C LYS A 85 25.08 -16.35 -21.19
N SER A 86 25.80 -17.29 -20.57
CA SER A 86 26.69 -17.02 -19.43
C SER A 86 27.94 -16.27 -19.90
N LEU A 87 28.28 -15.18 -19.21
CA LEU A 87 29.51 -14.40 -19.42
C LEU A 87 30.49 -14.69 -18.28
N LYS A 88 31.74 -14.28 -18.47
CA LYS A 88 32.81 -14.30 -17.46
C LYS A 88 33.44 -12.91 -17.43
N PRO A 89 32.78 -11.94 -16.82
CA PRO A 89 33.22 -10.56 -16.93
C PRO A 89 34.67 -10.37 -16.40
N ASP A 90 35.41 -9.55 -17.11
CA ASP A 90 36.61 -8.86 -16.64
C ASP A 90 36.49 -7.39 -17.12
N ASN A 91 35.59 -6.65 -16.50
CA ASN A 91 35.14 -5.33 -16.94
C ASN A 91 35.59 -4.25 -15.97
N LEU A 92 36.32 -3.24 -16.47
CA LEU A 92 36.70 -2.08 -15.67
C LEU A 92 35.75 -0.91 -15.94
N LEU A 93 35.27 -0.30 -14.87
CA LEU A 93 34.68 1.06 -14.87
C LEU A 93 35.72 2.00 -14.28
N ILE A 94 36.31 2.85 -15.11
CA ILE A 94 37.32 3.84 -14.70
C ILE A 94 36.63 5.18 -14.57
N ILE A 95 36.74 5.79 -13.38
CA ILE A 95 36.15 7.11 -13.05
C ILE A 95 37.29 8.08 -12.77
N GLY A 96 37.32 9.20 -13.44
CA GLY A 96 38.34 10.22 -13.22
C GLY A 96 38.86 10.88 -14.51
N PRO A 97 39.84 11.77 -14.42
CA PRO A 97 40.50 12.19 -13.17
C PRO A 97 39.59 13.03 -12.26
N ILE A 98 39.71 12.79 -10.95
CA ILE A 98 39.09 13.59 -9.89
C ILE A 98 40.19 14.37 -9.19
N ASP A 99 39.98 15.68 -9.02
CA ASP A 99 40.95 16.57 -8.37
C ASP A 99 40.63 16.69 -6.87
N LEU A 100 41.55 16.22 -6.04
CA LEU A 100 41.48 16.33 -4.58
C LEU A 100 42.59 17.27 -4.04
N SER A 101 43.26 18.05 -4.90
CA SER A 101 44.37 18.94 -4.50
C SER A 101 43.96 20.05 -3.52
N GLY A 102 42.70 20.49 -3.60
CA GLY A 102 42.12 21.48 -2.70
C GLY A 102 41.53 20.93 -1.41
N VAL A 103 41.48 19.61 -1.28
CA VAL A 103 40.89 18.91 -0.13
C VAL A 103 41.91 18.84 1.01
N THR A 104 41.51 19.20 2.22
CA THR A 104 42.39 19.27 3.41
C THR A 104 41.93 18.39 4.58
N SER A 105 40.74 17.80 4.48
CA SER A 105 40.19 16.92 5.49
C SER A 105 40.09 15.48 4.94
N ASP A 106 39.93 14.54 5.81
CA ASP A 106 39.71 13.11 5.44
C ASP A 106 38.51 12.95 4.55
N VAL A 107 38.57 11.99 3.63
CA VAL A 107 37.54 11.73 2.64
C VAL A 107 37.25 10.24 2.47
N ARG A 108 36.02 9.94 2.13
CA ARG A 108 35.56 8.58 1.88
C ARG A 108 34.96 8.46 0.49
N LEU A 109 35.16 7.29 -0.10
CA LEU A 109 34.40 6.85 -1.27
C LEU A 109 33.24 5.99 -0.79
N LYS A 110 32.04 6.37 -1.17
CA LYS A 110 30.79 5.62 -0.89
C LYS A 110 30.11 5.28 -2.21
N TRP A 111 29.42 4.14 -2.24
CA TRP A 111 28.58 3.71 -3.36
C TRP A 111 27.53 2.72 -2.90
N ASN A 112 26.49 2.57 -3.72
CA ASN A 112 25.51 1.51 -3.58
C ASN A 112 25.85 0.39 -4.55
N ALA A 113 25.78 -0.87 -4.10
CA ALA A 113 25.94 -2.04 -4.92
C ALA A 113 24.76 -3.00 -4.72
N PHE A 114 24.28 -3.61 -5.79
CA PHE A 114 23.30 -4.68 -5.68
C PHE A 114 23.39 -5.64 -6.88
N SER A 115 22.78 -6.81 -6.73
CA SER A 115 22.65 -7.80 -7.77
C SER A 115 21.20 -8.27 -7.86
N LEU A 116 20.83 -8.69 -9.04
CA LEU A 116 19.60 -9.44 -9.27
C LEU A 116 19.82 -10.89 -8.83
N GLY A 117 18.76 -11.51 -8.30
CA GLY A 117 18.81 -12.95 -7.99
C GLY A 117 17.44 -13.56 -8.25
N PHE A 118 17.36 -14.58 -9.10
CA PHE A 118 16.13 -15.32 -9.29
C PHE A 118 15.97 -16.40 -8.23
N GLY A 119 14.86 -16.35 -7.49
CA GLY A 119 14.52 -17.39 -6.51
C GLY A 119 15.49 -17.53 -5.34
N GLY A 120 16.36 -16.53 -5.10
CA GLY A 120 17.41 -16.60 -4.08
C GLY A 120 18.71 -17.24 -4.56
N GLU A 121 18.87 -17.40 -5.86
CA GLU A 121 20.09 -17.88 -6.53
C GLU A 121 20.57 -16.84 -7.55
N TYR A 122 21.79 -16.99 -8.08
CA TYR A 122 22.38 -16.17 -9.15
C TYR A 122 22.67 -14.70 -8.78
N TYR A 123 23.01 -14.40 -7.53
CA TYR A 123 23.28 -13.03 -7.04
C TYR A 123 24.77 -12.77 -6.70
N GLU A 124 25.61 -13.80 -6.66
CA GLU A 124 27.00 -13.73 -6.18
C GLU A 124 27.90 -13.06 -7.21
N GLU A 125 27.70 -11.77 -7.45
CA GLU A 125 28.57 -10.97 -8.32
C GLU A 125 29.80 -10.52 -7.53
N THR A 126 31.00 -10.73 -8.08
CA THR A 126 32.27 -10.40 -7.43
C THR A 126 32.89 -9.18 -8.07
N TYR A 127 33.31 -8.23 -7.26
CA TYR A 127 33.97 -7.03 -7.75
C TYR A 127 35.08 -6.55 -6.82
N SER A 128 36.02 -5.76 -7.40
CA SER A 128 37.07 -5.09 -6.65
C SER A 128 37.08 -3.60 -6.96
N VAL A 129 37.47 -2.78 -5.97
CA VAL A 129 37.61 -1.33 -6.11
C VAL A 129 39.09 -0.96 -5.94
N TYR A 130 39.56 -0.09 -6.80
CA TYR A 130 40.93 0.47 -6.79
C TYR A 130 40.84 1.97 -6.75
N VAL A 131 41.69 2.61 -5.94
CA VAL A 131 41.84 4.06 -5.88
C VAL A 131 43.31 4.43 -5.96
N SER A 132 43.68 5.22 -6.95
CA SER A 132 45.07 5.54 -7.20
C SER A 132 45.23 6.81 -8.07
N THR A 133 46.44 7.24 -8.31
CA THR A 133 46.75 8.34 -9.25
C THR A 133 46.96 7.87 -10.70
N SER A 134 46.59 6.65 -11.02
CA SER A 134 46.70 6.01 -12.35
C SER A 134 45.43 5.34 -12.77
N GLU A 135 45.07 5.36 -14.08
CA GLU A 135 43.96 4.59 -14.65
C GLU A 135 44.21 3.05 -14.57
N THR A 136 45.44 2.64 -14.40
CA THR A 136 45.78 1.20 -14.36
C THR A 136 45.57 0.69 -12.94
N PRO A 137 44.71 -0.33 -12.74
CA PRO A 137 44.50 -0.92 -11.43
C PRO A 137 45.80 -1.48 -10.83
N GLY A 138 46.03 -1.16 -9.56
CA GLY A 138 47.13 -1.70 -8.76
C GLY A 138 46.62 -2.79 -7.82
N THR A 139 46.88 -2.61 -6.51
CA THR A 139 46.28 -3.46 -5.47
C THR A 139 44.85 -2.94 -5.16
N PRO A 140 43.85 -3.83 -5.08
CA PRO A 140 42.51 -3.41 -4.70
C PRO A 140 42.49 -2.88 -3.26
N VAL A 141 41.72 -1.84 -3.03
CA VAL A 141 41.43 -1.28 -1.69
C VAL A 141 40.18 -1.89 -1.08
N PHE A 142 39.36 -2.51 -1.93
CA PHE A 142 38.15 -3.22 -1.54
C PHE A 142 37.89 -4.39 -2.50
N GLU A 143 37.39 -5.51 -1.99
CA GLU A 143 36.95 -6.66 -2.78
C GLU A 143 35.81 -7.33 -2.05
N ASP A 144 34.73 -7.62 -2.74
CA ASP A 144 33.54 -8.27 -2.19
C ASP A 144 32.85 -9.16 -3.22
N THR A 145 32.05 -10.10 -2.70
CA THR A 145 31.08 -10.90 -3.46
C THR A 145 29.72 -10.73 -2.80
N LEU A 146 28.76 -10.18 -3.55
CA LEU A 146 27.45 -9.86 -3.02
C LEU A 146 26.79 -11.10 -2.38
N ALA A 147 26.35 -10.94 -1.13
CA ALA A 147 25.85 -12.04 -0.29
C ALA A 147 24.36 -12.32 -0.44
N ALA A 148 23.60 -11.48 -1.16
CA ALA A 148 22.18 -11.65 -1.39
C ALA A 148 21.72 -10.90 -2.65
N GLY A 149 20.77 -11.46 -3.38
CA GLY A 149 20.07 -10.78 -4.45
C GLY A 149 18.98 -9.84 -3.94
N TYR A 150 18.60 -8.84 -4.73
CA TYR A 150 17.59 -7.84 -4.39
C TYR A 150 17.85 -7.08 -3.07
N THR A 151 19.11 -7.04 -2.66
CA THR A 151 19.55 -6.33 -1.44
C THR A 151 20.49 -5.21 -1.83
N LEU A 152 20.22 -4.01 -1.34
CA LEU A 152 21.09 -2.85 -1.51
C LEU A 152 22.20 -2.91 -0.46
N PHE A 153 23.45 -3.00 -0.91
CA PHE A 153 24.66 -2.92 -0.08
C PHE A 153 25.19 -1.48 -0.20
N LYS A 154 25.34 -0.81 0.93
CA LYS A 154 25.92 0.52 1.03
C LYS A 154 27.37 0.38 1.44
N GLU A 155 28.27 0.67 0.54
CA GLU A 155 29.70 0.49 0.73
C GLU A 155 30.39 1.80 1.05
N ASN A 156 31.46 1.72 1.83
CA ASN A 156 32.14 2.88 2.36
C ASN A 156 33.61 2.56 2.66
N ILE A 157 34.56 3.25 2.01
CA ILE A 157 35.99 3.07 2.24
C ILE A 157 36.70 4.40 2.46
N ASP A 158 37.70 4.40 3.34
CA ASP A 158 38.60 5.53 3.55
C ASP A 158 39.58 5.66 2.37
N ILE A 159 39.60 6.86 1.77
CA ILE A 159 40.54 7.21 0.70
C ILE A 159 41.33 8.47 1.03
N SER A 160 41.48 8.83 2.31
CA SER A 160 42.15 10.03 2.78
C SER A 160 43.65 10.11 2.37
N ASN A 161 44.23 8.93 2.04
CA ASN A 161 45.56 8.85 1.45
C ASN A 161 45.66 9.50 0.05
N MET A 162 44.52 9.83 -0.59
CA MET A 162 44.46 10.55 -1.88
C MET A 162 44.26 12.05 -1.72
N VAL A 163 44.08 12.57 -0.51
CA VAL A 163 43.97 14.00 -0.24
C VAL A 163 45.22 14.74 -0.73
N GLY A 164 45.03 15.89 -1.37
CA GLY A 164 46.08 16.68 -1.95
C GLY A 164 46.55 16.23 -3.35
N GLN A 165 46.02 15.15 -3.92
CA GLN A 165 46.36 14.73 -5.28
C GLN A 165 45.52 15.46 -6.32
N GLU A 166 46.16 15.97 -7.39
CA GLU A 166 45.48 16.61 -8.53
C GLU A 166 44.74 15.59 -9.44
N THR A 167 45.13 14.34 -9.37
CA THR A 167 44.67 13.30 -10.30
C THR A 167 44.40 12.03 -9.52
N VAL A 168 43.13 11.73 -9.29
CA VAL A 168 42.68 10.50 -8.63
C VAL A 168 41.76 9.74 -9.56
N TYR A 169 41.96 8.44 -9.67
CA TYR A 169 41.08 7.51 -10.40
C TYR A 169 40.49 6.50 -9.43
N ILE A 170 39.18 6.24 -9.61
CA ILE A 170 38.48 5.14 -9.00
C ILE A 170 38.21 4.11 -10.10
N VAL A 171 38.52 2.85 -9.84
CA VAL A 171 38.24 1.77 -10.79
C VAL A 171 37.43 0.68 -10.10
N PHE A 172 36.24 0.42 -10.60
CA PHE A 172 35.48 -0.77 -10.25
C PHE A 172 35.76 -1.86 -11.28
N ARG A 173 36.12 -3.05 -10.82
CA ARG A 173 36.38 -4.20 -11.67
C ARG A 173 35.37 -5.30 -11.34
N HIS A 174 34.52 -5.65 -12.29
CA HIS A 174 33.61 -6.79 -12.21
C HIS A 174 34.35 -8.03 -12.76
N HIS A 175 34.57 -9.04 -11.93
CA HIS A 175 35.38 -10.22 -12.30
C HIS A 175 35.07 -11.43 -11.40
N ASN A 176 35.70 -12.57 -11.71
CA ASN A 176 35.66 -13.79 -10.91
C ASN A 176 34.28 -14.38 -10.64
N CYS A 177 33.31 -14.06 -11.47
CA CYS A 177 31.95 -14.58 -11.43
C CYS A 177 31.52 -15.05 -12.83
N THR A 178 30.43 -15.77 -12.91
CA THR A 178 29.85 -16.25 -14.17
C THR A 178 28.43 -16.73 -13.93
N ASP A 179 27.54 -16.54 -14.89
CA ASP A 179 26.17 -17.07 -14.85
C ASP A 179 25.41 -16.65 -13.59
N LYS A 180 25.59 -15.39 -13.21
CA LYS A 180 24.87 -14.82 -12.06
C LYS A 180 23.72 -13.95 -12.53
N MET A 181 23.86 -12.81 -12.94
CA MET A 181 22.92 -11.89 -13.64
C MET A 181 23.67 -10.62 -14.01
N ALA A 182 23.77 -9.69 -13.06
CA ALA A 182 24.47 -8.43 -13.24
C ALA A 182 24.88 -7.82 -11.91
N LEU A 183 26.05 -7.20 -11.88
CA LEU A 183 26.47 -6.25 -10.86
C LEU A 183 25.96 -4.87 -11.24
N VAL A 184 25.24 -4.23 -10.32
CA VAL A 184 24.69 -2.88 -10.49
C VAL A 184 25.30 -1.97 -9.43
N LEU A 185 25.76 -0.78 -9.86
CA LEU A 185 26.26 0.26 -8.98
C LEU A 185 25.43 1.53 -9.15
N ASP A 186 25.34 2.31 -8.06
CA ASP A 186 24.64 3.58 -8.03
C ASP A 186 25.22 4.51 -6.94
N ASP A 187 24.82 5.79 -6.96
CA ASP A 187 25.18 6.78 -5.93
C ASP A 187 26.68 6.83 -5.60
N ILE A 188 27.54 6.78 -6.62
CA ILE A 188 29.00 6.82 -6.44
C ILE A 188 29.42 8.22 -6.04
N ARG A 189 30.01 8.38 -4.84
CA ARG A 189 30.36 9.69 -4.31
C ARG A 189 31.64 9.70 -3.50
N ILE A 190 32.34 10.85 -3.53
CA ILE A 190 33.41 11.19 -2.59
C ILE A 190 32.90 12.32 -1.72
N GLU A 191 32.97 12.13 -0.42
CA GLU A 191 32.55 13.12 0.57
C GLU A 191 33.56 13.24 1.71
N TYR A 192 33.50 14.37 2.44
CA TYR A 192 34.27 14.52 3.65
C TYR A 192 33.84 13.53 4.72
N SER A 193 34.82 13.10 5.55
CA SER A 193 34.56 12.25 6.71
C SER A 193 34.56 13.09 7.98
N HIS A 194 33.63 12.81 8.87
CA HIS A 194 33.51 13.42 10.19
C HIS A 194 33.57 12.33 11.26
N ASP A 195 34.19 12.61 12.39
CA ASP A 195 34.21 11.70 13.53
C ASP A 195 32.81 11.50 14.12
N ILE A 196 32.08 12.61 14.27
CA ILE A 196 30.70 12.66 14.76
C ILE A 196 29.88 13.49 13.76
N ASP A 197 28.86 12.89 13.18
CA ASP A 197 27.96 13.54 12.23
C ASP A 197 26.59 12.88 12.31
N MET A 198 25.61 13.59 12.84
CA MET A 198 24.24 13.08 12.98
C MET A 198 23.30 13.84 12.06
N GLU A 199 22.80 13.20 11.04
CA GLU A 199 21.87 13.78 10.08
C GLU A 199 20.41 13.62 10.50
N LEU A 200 19.58 14.64 10.32
CA LEU A 200 18.13 14.49 10.24
C LEU A 200 17.74 14.13 8.81
N SER A 201 17.74 12.84 8.49
CA SER A 201 17.60 12.34 7.11
C SER A 201 16.18 12.47 6.55
N LEU A 202 15.16 12.43 7.41
CA LEU A 202 13.75 12.51 7.02
C LEU A 202 12.92 13.12 8.14
N LEU A 203 11.95 13.94 7.77
CA LEU A 203 10.92 14.44 8.67
C LEU A 203 9.54 14.04 8.12
N THR A 204 8.77 13.31 8.92
CA THR A 204 7.45 12.79 8.52
C THR A 204 6.36 13.56 9.26
N ILE A 205 6.02 14.74 8.74
CA ILE A 205 4.94 15.59 9.24
C ILE A 205 3.99 15.86 8.07
N PRO A 206 2.68 15.58 8.20
CA PRO A 206 1.74 15.84 7.11
C PRO A 206 1.66 17.34 6.84
N SER A 207 1.62 17.73 5.56
CA SER A 207 1.46 19.15 5.17
C SER A 207 0.09 19.71 5.56
N ILE A 208 -0.90 18.82 5.73
CA ILE A 208 -2.25 19.15 6.17
C ILE A 208 -2.83 18.01 7.03
N HIS A 209 -3.58 18.38 8.07
CA HIS A 209 -4.21 17.41 9.00
C HIS A 209 -5.47 18.00 9.63
N GLY A 210 -6.23 17.26 10.41
CA GLY A 210 -7.32 17.76 11.23
C GLY A 210 -6.82 18.62 12.41
N PRO A 211 -7.68 19.48 13.03
CA PRO A 211 -7.31 20.19 14.25
C PRO A 211 -6.90 19.23 15.36
N GLY A 212 -5.91 19.60 16.14
CA GLY A 212 -5.42 18.81 17.26
C GLY A 212 -3.92 18.58 17.26
N ASN A 213 -3.52 17.43 17.79
CA ASN A 213 -2.11 17.05 17.93
C ASN A 213 -1.60 16.38 16.67
N VAL A 214 -0.39 16.76 16.28
CA VAL A 214 0.39 16.16 15.20
C VAL A 214 1.70 15.64 15.77
N ASN A 215 1.98 14.40 15.51
CA ASN A 215 3.23 13.77 15.93
C ASN A 215 4.42 14.36 15.18
N ILE A 216 5.49 14.63 15.90
CA ILE A 216 6.79 15.00 15.32
C ILE A 216 7.59 13.70 15.20
N THR A 217 7.72 13.20 13.99
CA THR A 217 8.41 11.93 13.71
C THR A 217 9.31 12.07 12.49
N GLY A 218 10.36 11.28 12.45
CA GLY A 218 11.35 11.34 11.39
C GLY A 218 12.42 10.26 11.55
N VAL A 219 13.46 10.35 10.72
CA VAL A 219 14.60 9.46 10.74
C VAL A 219 15.87 10.27 10.95
N VAL A 220 16.70 9.84 11.88
CA VAL A 220 18.07 10.32 12.05
C VAL A 220 19.04 9.22 11.65
N THR A 221 20.20 9.61 11.09
CA THR A 221 21.24 8.69 10.65
C THR A 221 22.59 9.14 11.20
N ASN A 222 23.38 8.21 11.73
CA ASN A 222 24.77 8.47 12.08
C ASN A 222 25.64 8.36 10.81
N LEU A 223 26.05 9.49 10.25
CA LEU A 223 26.97 9.56 9.10
C LEU A 223 28.44 9.62 9.51
N GLY A 224 28.71 9.79 10.82
CA GLY A 224 30.05 9.84 11.39
C GLY A 224 30.77 8.49 11.41
N LEU A 225 32.04 8.52 11.76
CA LEU A 225 32.91 7.34 11.85
C LEU A 225 32.79 6.61 13.21
N ASN A 226 32.27 7.30 14.23
CA ASN A 226 32.17 6.76 15.59
C ASN A 226 30.71 6.51 15.99
N PRO A 227 30.48 5.49 16.81
CA PRO A 227 29.14 5.23 17.37
C PRO A 227 28.65 6.43 18.21
N ILE A 228 27.38 6.75 18.08
CA ILE A 228 26.67 7.75 18.87
C ILE A 228 25.74 7.04 19.84
N SER A 229 25.86 7.31 21.14
CA SER A 229 25.06 6.64 22.19
C SER A 229 23.91 7.47 22.72
N SER A 230 23.87 8.77 22.42
CA SER A 230 22.84 9.71 22.88
C SER A 230 22.77 10.91 21.97
N PHE A 231 21.55 11.36 21.69
CA PHE A 231 21.27 12.59 20.95
C PHE A 231 19.96 13.20 21.42
N ASP A 232 19.78 14.50 21.20
CA ASP A 232 18.52 15.20 21.42
C ASP A 232 17.80 15.41 20.09
N ILE A 233 16.49 15.20 20.07
CA ILE A 233 15.61 15.77 19.06
C ILE A 233 14.92 16.98 19.68
N ARG A 234 14.99 18.12 19.00
CA ARG A 234 14.30 19.32 19.44
C ARG A 234 13.55 19.95 18.28
N TRP A 235 12.41 20.57 18.58
CA TRP A 235 11.62 21.27 17.59
C TRP A 235 11.08 22.59 18.11
N ASP A 236 10.89 23.57 17.21
CA ASP A 236 10.41 24.90 17.52
C ASP A 236 9.38 25.35 16.46
N ASP A 237 8.25 25.88 16.91
CA ASP A 237 7.19 26.52 16.14
C ASP A 237 7.20 28.05 16.30
N GLY A 238 8.32 28.63 16.78
CA GLY A 238 8.48 30.04 17.15
C GLY A 238 8.12 30.34 18.61
N SER A 239 7.68 29.34 19.38
CA SER A 239 7.39 29.51 20.82
C SER A 239 8.53 29.08 21.73
N GLY A 240 9.63 28.60 21.15
CA GLY A 240 10.81 28.08 21.84
C GLY A 240 10.92 26.55 21.73
N PHE A 241 12.16 26.07 21.77
CA PHE A 241 12.48 24.65 21.60
C PHE A 241 11.82 23.75 22.64
N LYS A 242 11.27 22.64 22.17
CA LYS A 242 10.84 21.48 22.94
C LYS A 242 11.81 20.35 22.65
N SER A 243 12.55 19.89 23.65
CA SER A 243 13.66 18.93 23.50
C SER A 243 13.37 17.62 24.18
N GLN A 244 13.81 16.53 23.56
CA GLN A 244 13.79 15.18 24.14
C GLN A 244 15.07 14.44 23.84
N THR A 245 15.68 13.85 24.87
CA THR A 245 16.89 13.02 24.73
C THR A 245 16.53 11.57 24.41
N PHE A 246 17.22 11.00 23.45
CA PHE A 246 17.18 9.60 23.08
C PHE A 246 18.49 8.91 23.47
N GLN A 247 18.38 7.83 24.25
CA GLN A 247 19.50 6.99 24.69
C GLN A 247 19.53 5.76 23.78
N ILE A 248 20.05 5.92 22.60
CA ILE A 248 20.10 4.91 21.53
C ILE A 248 21.53 4.85 21.02
N ASN A 249 22.08 3.63 20.94
CA ASN A 249 23.37 3.44 20.29
C ASN A 249 23.17 3.27 18.81
N LEU A 250 23.78 4.15 18.00
CA LEU A 250 23.77 4.08 16.56
C LEU A 250 25.22 3.92 16.07
N ASP A 251 25.50 2.79 15.48
CA ASP A 251 26.77 2.56 14.78
C ASP A 251 26.85 3.43 13.50
N PRO A 252 28.04 3.63 12.92
CA PRO A 252 28.17 4.31 11.63
C PRO A 252 27.21 3.76 10.56
N ASP A 253 26.60 4.69 9.78
CA ASP A 253 25.59 4.42 8.75
C ASP A 253 24.27 3.79 9.26
N GLU A 254 24.07 3.69 10.59
CA GLU A 254 22.82 3.21 11.18
C GLU A 254 21.80 4.36 11.36
N SER A 255 20.53 4.02 11.11
CA SER A 255 19.42 4.98 11.21
C SER A 255 18.44 4.62 12.32
N TYR A 256 17.82 5.61 12.92
CA TYR A 256 16.78 5.46 13.92
C TYR A 256 15.54 6.29 13.60
N THR A 257 14.37 5.66 13.61
CA THR A 257 13.08 6.36 13.49
C THR A 257 12.63 6.85 14.86
N PHE A 258 12.51 8.15 15.03
CA PHE A 258 12.08 8.75 16.30
C PHE A 258 10.60 9.16 16.27
N LEU A 259 10.01 9.19 17.46
CA LEU A 259 8.74 9.85 17.79
C LEU A 259 8.99 10.76 18.98
N HIS A 260 8.83 12.08 18.80
CA HIS A 260 9.00 13.04 19.89
C HIS A 260 7.79 13.01 20.83
N GLY A 261 8.02 12.95 22.13
CA GLY A 261 6.97 12.81 23.15
C GLY A 261 6.06 14.04 23.32
N THR A 262 6.48 15.21 22.80
CA THR A 262 5.65 16.42 22.76
C THR A 262 5.18 16.65 21.33
N PRO A 263 3.87 16.51 21.02
CA PRO A 263 3.35 16.80 19.69
C PRO A 263 3.23 18.30 19.44
N LEU A 264 3.15 18.70 18.17
CA LEU A 264 2.64 20.01 17.77
C LEU A 264 1.11 20.02 17.92
N THR A 265 0.54 21.10 18.45
CA THR A 265 -0.93 21.25 18.55
C THR A 265 -1.37 22.47 17.76
N LEU A 266 -2.26 22.25 16.77
CA LEU A 266 -2.88 23.32 16.00
C LEU A 266 -4.39 23.37 16.23
N ALA A 267 -4.92 24.57 16.47
CA ALA A 267 -6.35 24.79 16.45
C ALA A 267 -6.86 24.78 14.99
N ALA A 268 -8.19 24.76 14.83
CA ALA A 268 -8.83 24.78 13.50
C ALA A 268 -8.33 25.95 12.62
N SER A 269 -8.05 25.66 11.36
CA SER A 269 -7.63 26.61 10.32
C SER A 269 -6.35 27.38 10.68
N GLN A 270 -5.42 26.75 11.37
CA GLN A 270 -4.11 27.30 11.68
C GLN A 270 -3.01 26.69 10.84
N SER A 271 -1.95 27.47 10.62
CA SER A 271 -0.70 27.03 9.99
C SER A 271 0.47 27.31 10.90
N SER A 272 1.47 26.43 10.90
CA SER A 272 2.71 26.61 11.63
C SER A 272 3.89 26.18 10.78
N THR A 273 4.94 26.99 10.79
CA THR A 273 6.24 26.58 10.28
C THR A 273 7.05 26.07 11.47
N ILE A 274 7.56 24.87 11.35
CA ILE A 274 8.32 24.21 12.42
C ILE A 274 9.72 23.86 11.91
N THR A 275 10.69 24.01 12.77
CA THR A 275 12.05 23.51 12.55
C THR A 275 12.28 22.35 13.52
N VAL A 276 12.69 21.22 12.99
CA VAL A 276 13.11 20.05 13.78
C VAL A 276 14.60 19.88 13.60
N GLU A 277 15.30 19.57 14.67
CA GLU A 277 16.74 19.51 14.71
C GLU A 277 17.20 18.33 15.55
N VAL A 278 18.18 17.58 15.07
CA VAL A 278 18.95 16.62 15.87
C VAL A 278 20.18 17.31 16.44
N VAL A 279 20.54 17.00 17.68
CA VAL A 279 21.71 17.54 18.37
C VAL A 279 22.49 16.41 19.00
N ALA A 280 23.68 16.13 18.50
CA ALA A 280 24.64 15.22 19.09
C ALA A 280 25.85 16.00 19.66
N ASP A 281 26.47 15.45 20.71
CA ASP A 281 27.66 16.08 21.31
C ASP A 281 28.82 16.03 20.30
N LYS A 282 29.43 17.19 20.03
CA LYS A 282 30.56 17.36 19.10
C LYS A 282 30.23 17.02 17.63
N ASP A 283 29.00 17.14 17.23
CA ASP A 283 28.62 17.05 15.83
C ASP A 283 29.41 18.06 15.00
N GLU A 284 30.06 17.58 13.93
CA GLU A 284 30.99 18.38 13.13
C GLU A 284 30.35 19.03 11.92
N LEU A 285 29.10 18.62 11.57
CA LEU A 285 28.38 19.12 10.40
C LEU A 285 26.92 19.52 10.75
N ALA A 286 26.77 20.76 11.21
CA ALA A 286 25.49 21.31 11.64
C ALA A 286 24.46 21.54 10.50
N GLU A 287 24.90 21.56 9.25
CA GLU A 287 24.07 21.91 8.08
C GLU A 287 23.04 20.82 7.74
N ASN A 288 23.31 19.55 8.08
CA ASN A 288 22.42 18.42 7.84
C ASN A 288 21.55 18.06 9.06
N ASN A 289 21.68 18.77 10.18
CA ASN A 289 21.03 18.45 11.44
C ASN A 289 19.58 18.90 11.50
N SER A 290 19.07 19.71 10.58
CA SER A 290 17.76 20.33 10.72
C SER A 290 16.94 20.32 9.43
N ILE A 291 15.63 20.13 9.59
CA ILE A 291 14.64 20.29 8.52
C ILE A 291 13.58 21.28 9.00
N THR A 292 13.26 22.25 8.14
CA THR A 292 12.14 23.17 8.34
C THR A 292 11.00 22.82 7.39
N THR A 293 9.80 22.68 7.93
CA THR A 293 8.59 22.41 7.15
C THR A 293 7.42 23.24 7.64
N THR A 294 6.38 23.35 6.80
CA THR A 294 5.13 24.01 7.17
C THR A 294 4.00 22.98 7.14
N THR A 295 3.19 22.98 8.19
CA THR A 295 1.97 22.17 8.27
C THR A 295 0.78 23.07 8.59
N GLN A 296 -0.42 22.64 8.19
CA GLN A 296 -1.65 23.37 8.47
C GLN A 296 -2.76 22.42 8.93
N SER A 297 -3.65 22.93 9.75
CA SER A 297 -4.86 22.22 10.14
C SER A 297 -6.05 22.70 9.30
N GLY A 298 -6.92 21.76 8.95
CA GLY A 298 -8.26 22.07 8.43
C GLY A 298 -9.15 22.70 9.48
N ALA A 299 -10.34 23.15 9.08
CA ALA A 299 -11.38 23.65 9.98
C ALA A 299 -11.96 22.55 10.88
N PHE A 300 -11.98 21.32 10.36
CA PHE A 300 -12.39 20.11 11.05
C PHE A 300 -11.63 18.91 10.51
N THR A 301 -11.75 17.73 11.13
CA THR A 301 -11.22 16.47 10.62
C THR A 301 -12.32 15.78 9.81
N PRO A 302 -12.15 15.64 8.48
CA PRO A 302 -13.13 14.93 7.65
C PRO A 302 -13.25 13.46 8.05
N SER A 303 -14.48 12.93 7.95
CA SER A 303 -14.71 11.49 8.07
C SER A 303 -14.20 10.79 6.81
N LYS A 304 -12.97 10.28 6.86
CA LYS A 304 -12.36 9.62 5.72
C LYS A 304 -12.84 8.19 5.56
N LYS A 305 -13.05 7.78 4.31
CA LYS A 305 -13.18 6.38 3.90
C LYS A 305 -12.21 6.07 2.77
N ILE A 306 -11.61 4.90 2.86
CA ILE A 306 -10.65 4.37 1.88
C ILE A 306 -11.39 3.56 0.82
N VAL A 307 -11.01 3.71 -0.43
CA VAL A 307 -11.53 2.89 -1.54
C VAL A 307 -10.56 1.75 -1.86
N TYR A 308 -11.08 0.54 -1.87
CA TYR A 308 -10.43 -0.65 -2.40
C TYR A 308 -11.03 -0.99 -3.76
N GLU A 309 -10.30 -0.71 -4.83
CA GLU A 309 -10.62 -1.12 -6.19
C GLU A 309 -9.98 -2.48 -6.46
N ASP A 310 -10.74 -3.58 -6.26
CA ASP A 310 -10.30 -4.96 -6.43
C ASP A 310 -10.42 -5.37 -7.90
N LEU A 311 -9.28 -5.57 -8.54
CA LEU A 311 -9.17 -6.08 -9.91
C LEU A 311 -9.23 -7.60 -9.90
N THR A 312 -10.32 -8.17 -10.41
CA THR A 312 -10.60 -9.61 -10.33
C THR A 312 -11.13 -10.18 -11.65
N ILE A 313 -11.17 -11.48 -11.76
CA ILE A 313 -11.74 -12.20 -12.90
C ILE A 313 -12.56 -13.40 -12.38
N CYS A 314 -13.81 -13.46 -12.83
CA CYS A 314 -14.65 -14.65 -12.74
C CYS A 314 -14.63 -15.39 -14.06
N SER A 315 -14.08 -16.59 -14.11
CA SER A 315 -14.03 -17.37 -15.35
C SER A 315 -13.73 -18.84 -15.08
N PRO A 316 -14.27 -19.76 -15.89
CA PRO A 316 -13.89 -21.17 -15.85
C PRO A 316 -12.45 -21.42 -16.38
N THR A 317 -11.86 -20.50 -17.12
CA THR A 317 -10.53 -20.70 -17.74
C THR A 317 -9.43 -19.82 -17.15
N TYR A 318 -9.77 -18.63 -16.63
CA TYR A 318 -8.81 -17.63 -16.13
C TYR A 318 -9.09 -17.29 -14.67
N GLY A 319 -8.20 -16.50 -14.04
CA GLY A 319 -8.39 -15.99 -12.69
C GLY A 319 -8.27 -17.03 -11.59
N GLY A 320 -7.47 -18.09 -11.79
CA GLY A 320 -7.31 -19.14 -10.78
C GLY A 320 -6.74 -18.69 -9.45
N TYR A 321 -6.07 -17.53 -9.41
CA TYR A 321 -5.59 -16.87 -8.18
C TYR A 321 -6.59 -15.87 -7.60
N CYS A 322 -7.65 -15.48 -8.32
CA CYS A 322 -8.65 -14.49 -7.86
C CYS A 322 -9.44 -14.93 -6.60
N PRO A 323 -9.64 -16.23 -6.28
CA PRO A 323 -10.21 -16.62 -5.00
C PRO A 323 -9.54 -16.02 -3.78
N ARG A 324 -8.23 -15.68 -3.88
CA ARG A 324 -7.53 -15.02 -2.78
C ARG A 324 -8.04 -13.59 -2.53
N GLY A 325 -8.32 -12.82 -3.58
CA GLY A 325 -8.95 -11.50 -3.46
C GLY A 325 -10.30 -11.59 -2.75
N ILE A 326 -11.13 -12.57 -3.15
CA ILE A 326 -12.43 -12.81 -2.52
C ILE A 326 -12.27 -13.08 -1.01
N VAL A 327 -11.30 -13.92 -0.62
CA VAL A 327 -11.06 -14.26 0.79
C VAL A 327 -10.57 -13.07 1.61
N GLU A 328 -9.60 -12.33 1.09
CA GLU A 328 -9.01 -11.19 1.82
C GLU A 328 -9.98 -10.02 1.93
N LEU A 329 -10.77 -9.74 0.89
CA LEU A 329 -11.85 -8.74 0.98
C LEU A 329 -12.97 -9.16 1.94
N ASP A 330 -13.31 -10.44 1.98
CA ASP A 330 -14.29 -10.94 2.94
C ASP A 330 -13.80 -10.81 4.38
N LYS A 331 -12.51 -11.06 4.64
CA LYS A 331 -11.87 -10.82 5.94
C LYS A 331 -11.90 -9.34 6.31
N LEU A 332 -11.59 -8.44 5.36
CA LEU A 332 -11.66 -6.99 5.57
C LEU A 332 -13.09 -6.54 5.88
N MET A 333 -14.09 -7.09 5.17
CA MET A 333 -15.50 -6.79 5.43
C MET A 333 -16.01 -7.25 6.80
N LEU A 334 -15.31 -8.20 7.42
CA LEU A 334 -15.62 -8.72 8.75
C LEU A 334 -14.77 -8.08 9.85
N SER A 335 -13.78 -7.25 9.49
CA SER A 335 -12.94 -6.56 10.46
C SER A 335 -13.62 -5.30 11.01
N ASP A 336 -13.08 -4.78 12.11
CA ASP A 336 -13.51 -3.52 12.73
C ASP A 336 -13.24 -2.32 11.80
N ASP A 337 -12.32 -2.46 10.84
CA ASP A 337 -11.94 -1.42 9.87
C ASP A 337 -13.00 -1.18 8.79
N MET A 338 -14.00 -2.08 8.63
CA MET A 338 -15.01 -2.01 7.56
C MET A 338 -15.78 -0.69 7.53
N ALA A 339 -15.98 -0.04 8.68
CA ALA A 339 -16.66 1.27 8.74
C ALA A 339 -15.93 2.37 7.96
N GLY A 340 -14.60 2.25 7.83
CA GLY A 340 -13.72 3.18 7.10
C GLY A 340 -13.44 2.77 5.64
N VAL A 341 -14.15 1.79 5.08
CA VAL A 341 -13.82 1.22 3.76
C VAL A 341 -15.01 1.24 2.81
N GLU A 342 -14.75 1.55 1.53
CA GLU A 342 -15.64 1.28 0.40
C GLU A 342 -14.93 0.30 -0.55
N ILE A 343 -15.62 -0.77 -0.97
CA ILE A 343 -15.07 -1.81 -1.84
C ILE A 343 -15.74 -1.78 -3.20
N ILE A 344 -14.95 -1.87 -4.26
CA ILE A 344 -15.38 -1.91 -5.66
C ILE A 344 -14.66 -3.06 -6.34
N SER A 345 -15.37 -4.17 -6.63
CA SER A 345 -14.80 -5.30 -7.37
C SER A 345 -14.96 -5.08 -8.87
N ILE A 346 -13.85 -4.89 -9.54
CA ILE A 346 -13.77 -4.54 -10.97
C ILE A 346 -13.38 -5.79 -11.74
N HIS A 347 -14.36 -6.35 -12.44
CA HIS A 347 -14.17 -7.55 -13.24
C HIS A 347 -13.58 -7.23 -14.61
N GLY A 348 -12.49 -7.89 -14.97
CA GLY A 348 -11.81 -7.74 -16.25
C GLY A 348 -11.83 -9.00 -17.09
N ASN A 349 -10.99 -9.01 -18.13
CA ASN A 349 -10.77 -10.18 -18.97
C ASN A 349 -9.33 -10.17 -19.50
N THR A 350 -8.63 -11.30 -19.40
CA THR A 350 -7.22 -11.40 -19.80
C THR A 350 -6.99 -12.13 -21.12
N GLY A 351 -8.01 -12.49 -21.90
CA GLY A 351 -7.78 -13.36 -23.01
C GLY A 351 -8.53 -13.07 -24.30
N ALA A 352 -7.94 -13.50 -25.40
CA ALA A 352 -8.56 -13.53 -26.71
C ALA A 352 -9.67 -14.61 -26.83
N ASP A 353 -9.89 -15.41 -25.80
CA ASP A 353 -10.92 -16.46 -25.82
C ASP A 353 -12.30 -15.86 -25.57
N ALA A 354 -13.04 -15.66 -26.66
CA ALA A 354 -14.40 -15.13 -26.64
C ALA A 354 -15.41 -16.07 -25.98
N THR A 355 -15.04 -17.35 -25.68
CA THR A 355 -15.96 -18.37 -25.19
C THR A 355 -16.02 -18.48 -23.66
N ALA A 356 -15.07 -17.87 -22.94
CA ALA A 356 -14.98 -17.94 -21.48
C ALA A 356 -14.88 -16.52 -20.86
N GLN A 357 -15.81 -15.66 -21.24
CA GLN A 357 -15.82 -14.27 -20.78
C GLN A 357 -16.48 -14.12 -19.42
N ASP A 358 -15.85 -13.32 -18.55
CA ASP A 358 -16.45 -12.92 -17.29
C ASP A 358 -17.79 -12.19 -17.54
N PRO A 359 -18.92 -12.71 -17.01
CA PRO A 359 -20.24 -12.11 -17.23
C PRO A 359 -20.41 -10.76 -16.52
N MET A 360 -19.53 -10.44 -15.59
CA MET A 360 -19.55 -9.19 -14.82
C MET A 360 -18.49 -8.18 -15.28
N ARG A 361 -17.76 -8.46 -16.35
CA ARG A 361 -16.65 -7.64 -16.83
C ARG A 361 -17.05 -6.20 -17.07
N TYR A 362 -16.19 -5.29 -16.65
CA TYR A 362 -16.26 -3.86 -16.94
C TYR A 362 -14.92 -3.37 -17.47
N LEU A 363 -14.62 -3.69 -18.71
CA LEU A 363 -13.30 -3.55 -19.34
C LEU A 363 -12.77 -2.13 -19.31
N SER A 364 -13.58 -1.13 -19.65
CA SER A 364 -13.11 0.26 -19.66
C SER A 364 -12.73 0.79 -18.28
N TYR A 365 -13.27 0.24 -17.22
CA TYR A 365 -12.84 0.57 -15.86
C TYR A 365 -11.55 -0.17 -15.50
N ALA A 366 -11.50 -1.47 -15.76
CA ALA A 366 -10.31 -2.28 -15.53
C ALA A 366 -9.10 -1.75 -16.31
N ASP A 367 -9.27 -1.44 -17.60
CA ASP A 367 -8.21 -0.87 -18.44
C ASP A 367 -7.70 0.46 -17.86
N SER A 368 -8.61 1.33 -17.36
CA SER A 368 -8.20 2.60 -16.73
C SER A 368 -7.37 2.38 -15.46
N CYS A 369 -7.63 1.31 -14.69
CA CYS A 369 -6.81 0.96 -13.53
C CYS A 369 -5.42 0.48 -13.93
N PHE A 370 -5.32 -0.34 -14.99
CA PHE A 370 -4.03 -0.80 -15.52
C PHE A 370 -3.23 0.30 -16.23
N ASP A 371 -3.91 1.24 -16.88
CA ASP A 371 -3.28 2.37 -17.56
C ASP A 371 -2.75 3.44 -16.57
N ASN A 372 -3.06 3.31 -15.29
CA ASN A 372 -2.55 4.21 -14.26
C ASN A 372 -1.06 3.96 -14.03
N LYS A 373 -0.22 4.73 -14.72
CA LYS A 373 1.25 4.59 -14.71
C LYS A 373 1.89 4.82 -13.35
N ASN A 374 1.18 5.43 -12.41
CA ASN A 374 1.65 5.65 -11.05
C ASN A 374 1.48 4.40 -10.16
N LEU A 375 0.69 3.42 -10.65
CA LEU A 375 0.35 2.21 -9.92
C LEU A 375 0.70 1.02 -10.81
N ASN A 376 1.73 0.31 -10.53
CA ASN A 376 2.19 -0.82 -11.34
C ASN A 376 1.25 -2.06 -11.21
N ALA A 377 -0.03 -1.88 -11.54
CA ALA A 377 -1.05 -2.93 -11.48
C ALA A 377 -1.01 -3.78 -12.76
N VAL A 378 -0.16 -4.79 -12.81
CA VAL A 378 0.12 -5.56 -14.05
C VAL A 378 -0.40 -6.98 -14.03
N VAL A 379 -1.03 -7.45 -12.93
CA VAL A 379 -1.49 -8.84 -12.75
C VAL A 379 -2.87 -8.92 -12.13
N TRP A 380 -3.51 -10.09 -12.25
CA TRP A 380 -4.77 -10.45 -11.62
C TRP A 380 -4.56 -11.57 -10.58
N PRO A 381 -5.12 -11.51 -9.37
CA PRO A 381 -5.82 -10.35 -8.79
C PRO A 381 -4.85 -9.23 -8.39
N ASN A 382 -5.36 -8.01 -8.31
CA ASN A 382 -4.65 -6.84 -7.79
C ASN A 382 -5.64 -5.96 -7.05
N VAL A 383 -5.18 -5.14 -6.12
CA VAL A 383 -6.01 -4.12 -5.48
C VAL A 383 -5.34 -2.76 -5.57
N LEU A 384 -6.11 -1.75 -5.92
CA LEU A 384 -5.70 -0.36 -5.81
C LEU A 384 -6.38 0.23 -4.58
N VAL A 385 -5.59 0.82 -3.68
CA VAL A 385 -6.11 1.44 -2.46
C VAL A 385 -5.95 2.95 -2.57
N ASP A 386 -7.08 3.67 -2.55
CA ASP A 386 -7.18 5.12 -2.80
C ASP A 386 -6.47 5.59 -4.08
N ARG A 387 -6.13 4.67 -4.99
CA ARG A 387 -5.27 4.92 -6.17
C ARG A 387 -3.90 5.52 -5.79
N LYS A 388 -3.44 5.25 -4.58
CA LYS A 388 -2.12 5.62 -4.05
C LYS A 388 -1.16 4.44 -4.06
N VAL A 389 -1.69 3.24 -3.81
CA VAL A 389 -0.94 1.99 -3.75
C VAL A 389 -1.64 0.93 -4.57
N ALA A 390 -0.86 0.12 -5.30
CA ALA A 390 -1.34 -1.11 -5.91
C ALA A 390 -0.64 -2.32 -5.28
N SER A 391 -1.36 -3.39 -5.01
CA SER A 391 -0.79 -4.60 -4.43
C SER A 391 -1.43 -5.87 -4.98
N SER A 392 -0.59 -6.77 -5.48
CA SER A 392 -0.97 -8.16 -5.77
C SER A 392 -0.82 -9.09 -4.57
N TYR A 393 -0.18 -8.61 -3.49
CA TYR A 393 0.00 -9.33 -2.22
C TYR A 393 -1.16 -9.03 -1.28
N LEU A 394 -2.27 -9.70 -1.49
CA LEU A 394 -3.56 -9.45 -0.84
C LEU A 394 -3.58 -9.70 0.68
N SER A 395 -2.52 -10.28 1.27
CA SER A 395 -2.41 -10.51 2.73
C SER A 395 -2.08 -9.28 3.58
N TYR A 396 -1.97 -8.09 2.95
CA TYR A 396 -1.60 -6.84 3.64
C TYR A 396 -2.73 -5.80 3.67
N PHE A 397 -3.98 -6.18 3.40
CA PHE A 397 -5.08 -5.21 3.30
C PHE A 397 -5.28 -4.40 4.58
N SER A 398 -5.18 -5.01 5.75
CA SER A 398 -5.32 -4.30 7.02
C SER A 398 -4.16 -3.32 7.28
N SER A 399 -2.93 -3.63 6.86
CA SER A 399 -1.82 -2.69 6.99
C SER A 399 -1.98 -1.51 6.04
N LEU A 400 -2.40 -1.73 4.78
CA LEU A 400 -2.70 -0.66 3.84
C LEU A 400 -3.82 0.26 4.34
N TYR A 401 -4.80 -0.29 5.07
CA TYR A 401 -5.83 0.51 5.73
C TYR A 401 -5.21 1.44 6.78
N SER A 402 -4.45 0.89 7.72
CA SER A 402 -3.84 1.68 8.81
C SER A 402 -2.89 2.76 8.31
N ASP A 403 -2.21 2.51 7.18
CA ASP A 403 -1.27 3.47 6.60
C ASP A 403 -1.96 4.67 5.91
N LEU A 404 -3.20 4.48 5.42
CA LEU A 404 -3.89 5.48 4.60
C LEU A 404 -5.08 6.16 5.31
N ILE A 405 -5.65 5.55 6.36
CA ILE A 405 -6.85 6.11 7.02
C ILE A 405 -6.55 7.41 7.76
N GLU A 406 -5.32 7.59 8.20
CA GLU A 406 -4.86 8.81 8.89
C GLU A 406 -4.58 9.97 7.93
N ASP A 407 -4.55 9.72 6.61
CA ASP A 407 -4.40 10.80 5.62
C ASP A 407 -5.58 11.77 5.68
N PHE A 408 -5.32 13.05 5.47
CA PHE A 408 -6.37 14.06 5.47
C PHE A 408 -7.34 13.90 4.30
N GLY A 409 -8.62 13.70 4.60
CA GLY A 409 -9.66 13.41 3.60
C GLY A 409 -10.20 14.62 2.85
N TYR A 410 -9.73 15.83 3.13
CA TYR A 410 -10.10 17.14 2.57
C TYR A 410 -11.55 17.58 2.79
N ALA A 411 -12.52 16.70 2.68
CA ALA A 411 -13.94 17.08 2.80
C ALA A 411 -14.79 15.96 3.39
N ASP A 412 -15.84 16.35 4.11
CA ASP A 412 -16.98 15.47 4.39
C ASP A 412 -17.90 15.39 3.17
N MET A 413 -18.49 14.22 2.97
CA MET A 413 -19.33 13.93 1.81
C MET A 413 -20.69 13.37 2.26
N GLU A 414 -21.77 13.85 1.65
CA GLU A 414 -23.12 13.30 1.81
C GLU A 414 -23.68 12.87 0.45
N VAL A 415 -23.84 11.57 0.25
CA VAL A 415 -24.32 10.96 -1.00
C VAL A 415 -25.82 10.68 -0.87
N LYS A 416 -26.59 11.11 -1.86
CA LYS A 416 -28.07 11.04 -1.88
C LYS A 416 -28.56 10.31 -3.12
N PRO A 417 -28.66 8.97 -3.09
CA PRO A 417 -29.26 8.21 -4.18
C PRO A 417 -30.80 8.27 -4.11
N VAL A 418 -31.45 8.50 -5.24
CA VAL A 418 -32.91 8.43 -5.42
C VAL A 418 -33.21 7.48 -6.56
N TYR A 419 -33.96 6.42 -6.28
CA TYR A 419 -34.29 5.38 -7.25
C TYR A 419 -35.80 5.26 -7.47
N ASP A 420 -36.21 5.26 -8.74
CA ASP A 420 -37.57 4.95 -9.15
C ASP A 420 -37.64 3.50 -9.66
N PRO A 421 -38.29 2.60 -8.91
CA PRO A 421 -38.34 1.17 -9.29
C PRO A 421 -39.22 0.90 -10.53
N ILE A 422 -40.11 1.83 -10.91
CA ILE A 422 -40.98 1.68 -12.08
C ILE A 422 -40.19 1.95 -13.37
N THR A 423 -39.50 3.08 -13.40
CA THR A 423 -38.69 3.49 -14.55
C THR A 423 -37.25 2.95 -14.47
N ARG A 424 -36.86 2.37 -13.36
CA ARG A 424 -35.50 1.93 -13.01
C ARG A 424 -34.46 3.05 -13.13
N LYS A 425 -34.88 4.29 -12.95
CA LYS A 425 -34.02 5.46 -13.02
C LYS A 425 -33.39 5.73 -11.67
N LEU A 426 -32.06 5.79 -11.64
CA LEU A 426 -31.27 6.18 -10.49
C LEU A 426 -30.71 7.59 -10.70
N GLU A 427 -30.98 8.47 -9.77
CA GLU A 427 -30.41 9.81 -9.67
C GLU A 427 -29.54 9.86 -8.40
N VAL A 428 -28.35 10.40 -8.51
CA VAL A 428 -27.41 10.51 -7.38
C VAL A 428 -26.89 11.93 -7.32
N SER A 429 -26.98 12.56 -6.15
CA SER A 429 -26.31 13.82 -5.85
C SER A 429 -25.34 13.63 -4.69
N CYS A 430 -24.36 14.53 -4.61
CA CYS A 430 -23.39 14.55 -3.52
C CYS A 430 -23.17 15.99 -3.06
N ASP A 431 -23.27 16.21 -1.76
CA ASP A 431 -22.83 17.44 -1.11
C ASP A 431 -21.44 17.20 -0.51
N VAL A 432 -20.51 18.12 -0.78
CA VAL A 432 -19.09 18.03 -0.38
C VAL A 432 -18.75 19.27 0.43
N ASN A 433 -18.46 19.11 1.72
CA ASN A 433 -18.09 20.19 2.64
C ASN A 433 -16.58 20.15 2.91
N PHE A 434 -15.85 21.16 2.42
CA PHE A 434 -14.40 21.20 2.50
C PHE A 434 -13.89 21.67 3.87
N ALA A 435 -12.98 20.90 4.47
CA ALA A 435 -12.31 21.23 5.73
C ALA A 435 -11.09 22.13 5.53
N ALA A 436 -10.60 22.26 4.30
CA ALA A 436 -9.46 23.11 3.96
C ALA A 436 -9.59 23.62 2.53
N ASP A 437 -8.92 24.73 2.23
CA ASP A 437 -8.78 25.20 0.86
C ASP A 437 -8.09 24.16 -0.01
N ALA A 438 -8.64 23.96 -1.21
CA ALA A 438 -8.17 22.94 -2.14
C ALA A 438 -8.35 23.38 -3.59
N LYS A 439 -7.73 22.66 -4.53
CA LYS A 439 -7.85 22.94 -5.97
C LYS A 439 -7.85 21.63 -6.76
N ASN A 440 -8.47 21.70 -7.94
CA ASN A 440 -8.42 20.62 -8.93
C ASN A 440 -9.00 19.28 -8.43
N PHE A 441 -10.11 19.30 -7.72
CA PHE A 441 -10.82 18.08 -7.34
C PHE A 441 -11.97 17.76 -8.28
N ASN A 442 -12.16 16.48 -8.54
CA ASN A 442 -13.28 15.94 -9.32
C ASN A 442 -14.07 14.92 -8.50
N LEU A 443 -15.33 14.72 -8.89
CA LEU A 443 -16.17 13.65 -8.34
C LEU A 443 -16.40 12.56 -9.39
N ALA A 444 -16.26 11.30 -8.97
CA ALA A 444 -16.71 10.14 -9.73
C ALA A 444 -17.71 9.33 -8.90
N LEU A 445 -18.73 8.81 -9.58
CA LEU A 445 -19.73 7.93 -8.99
C LEU A 445 -19.54 6.52 -9.53
N VAL A 446 -19.43 5.54 -8.66
CA VAL A 446 -19.48 4.12 -9.01
C VAL A 446 -20.75 3.50 -8.46
N ILE A 447 -21.48 2.80 -9.33
CA ILE A 447 -22.61 1.95 -8.93
C ILE A 447 -22.10 0.53 -8.82
N THR A 448 -22.23 -0.07 -7.63
CA THR A 448 -21.91 -1.49 -7.40
C THR A 448 -23.17 -2.30 -7.13
N GLU A 449 -23.11 -3.60 -7.43
CA GLU A 449 -24.15 -4.58 -7.10
C GLU A 449 -23.54 -5.67 -6.21
N ASP A 450 -24.19 -5.94 -5.08
CA ASP A 450 -23.74 -6.99 -4.16
C ASP A 450 -24.36 -8.36 -4.47
N SER A 451 -23.61 -9.42 -4.15
CA SER A 451 -24.06 -10.80 -4.24
C SER A 451 -24.58 -11.18 -5.62
N VAL A 452 -23.84 -10.81 -6.66
CA VAL A 452 -24.15 -11.19 -8.04
C VAL A 452 -23.95 -12.69 -8.21
N HIS A 453 -24.95 -13.37 -8.75
CA HIS A 453 -25.02 -14.82 -8.79
C HIS A 453 -25.96 -15.30 -9.90
N ASP A 454 -25.53 -16.33 -10.64
CA ASP A 454 -26.38 -17.14 -11.51
C ASP A 454 -25.92 -18.62 -11.44
N ALA A 455 -26.72 -19.46 -10.76
CA ALA A 455 -26.40 -20.87 -10.58
C ALA A 455 -26.49 -21.69 -11.87
N THR A 456 -27.11 -21.16 -12.92
CA THR A 456 -27.40 -21.86 -14.17
C THR A 456 -26.47 -21.48 -15.32
N ASP A 457 -25.76 -20.38 -15.21
CA ASP A 457 -24.77 -19.94 -16.19
C ASP A 457 -23.37 -20.39 -15.77
N ASP A 458 -22.80 -21.29 -16.54
CA ASP A 458 -21.46 -21.84 -16.33
C ASP A 458 -20.34 -20.78 -16.37
N ASN A 459 -20.59 -19.61 -16.94
CA ASN A 459 -19.61 -18.51 -16.92
C ASN A 459 -19.41 -17.88 -15.53
N TYR A 460 -20.33 -18.14 -14.58
CA TYR A 460 -20.18 -17.75 -13.18
C TYR A 460 -19.34 -18.73 -12.35
N ARG A 461 -18.78 -19.79 -12.95
CA ARG A 461 -17.80 -20.64 -12.27
C ARG A 461 -16.50 -19.89 -12.03
N GLN A 462 -15.83 -20.22 -10.92
CA GLN A 462 -14.53 -19.65 -10.58
C GLN A 462 -13.44 -20.71 -10.67
N ARG A 463 -12.42 -20.45 -11.47
CA ARG A 463 -11.19 -21.26 -11.43
C ARG A 463 -10.47 -21.03 -10.09
N ASN A 464 -9.95 -22.12 -9.51
CA ASN A 464 -9.39 -22.12 -8.16
C ASN A 464 -8.06 -22.87 -8.12
N PHE A 465 -6.94 -22.17 -8.13
CA PHE A 465 -5.61 -22.75 -8.01
C PHE A 465 -5.20 -23.10 -6.57
N TYR A 466 -6.06 -22.85 -5.59
CA TYR A 466 -5.87 -23.26 -4.19
C TYR A 466 -6.52 -24.60 -3.88
N SER A 467 -7.22 -25.18 -4.84
CA SER A 467 -7.79 -26.52 -4.77
C SER A 467 -6.71 -27.58 -4.54
N PRO A 468 -6.99 -28.64 -3.75
CA PRO A 468 -6.11 -29.80 -3.65
C PRO A 468 -5.87 -30.51 -5.00
N ASP A 469 -6.81 -30.37 -5.94
CA ASP A 469 -6.79 -31.01 -7.26
C ASP A 469 -6.09 -30.18 -8.33
N ALA A 470 -5.71 -28.93 -8.04
CA ALA A 470 -5.13 -28.01 -9.01
C ALA A 470 -3.67 -28.37 -9.32
N VAL A 471 -3.40 -28.70 -10.58
CA VAL A 471 -2.04 -29.02 -11.06
C VAL A 471 -1.22 -27.72 -11.17
N GLY A 472 -0.10 -27.65 -10.43
CA GLY A 472 0.76 -26.45 -10.39
C GLY A 472 0.16 -25.28 -9.58
N GLY A 473 -0.89 -25.54 -8.82
CA GLY A 473 -1.54 -24.56 -7.94
C GLY A 473 -0.83 -24.40 -6.59
N GLN A 474 -1.44 -23.61 -5.70
CA GLN A 474 -0.96 -23.33 -4.35
C GLN A 474 -1.79 -24.03 -3.28
N ALA A 475 -1.99 -25.34 -3.42
CA ALA A 475 -2.68 -26.15 -2.43
C ALA A 475 -2.05 -26.03 -1.02
N GLY A 476 -2.87 -26.17 0.02
CA GLY A 476 -2.42 -26.14 1.43
C GLY A 476 -2.36 -24.76 2.06
N ARG A 477 -2.74 -23.68 1.36
CA ARG A 477 -2.93 -22.35 1.97
C ARG A 477 -4.31 -22.26 2.64
N ASP A 478 -4.39 -21.53 3.73
CA ASP A 478 -5.69 -21.17 4.33
C ASP A 478 -6.41 -20.17 3.42
N MET A 479 -7.46 -20.66 2.77
CA MET A 479 -8.26 -19.91 1.79
C MET A 479 -9.74 -19.89 2.19
N LYS A 480 -9.98 -19.67 3.49
CA LYS A 480 -11.32 -19.65 4.06
C LYS A 480 -11.88 -18.24 4.13
N SER A 481 -13.00 -18.02 3.46
CA SER A 481 -13.87 -16.85 3.63
C SER A 481 -14.96 -17.15 4.67
N SER A 482 -15.84 -16.20 4.95
CA SER A 482 -17.01 -16.40 5.81
C SER A 482 -18.01 -17.44 5.27
N THR A 483 -18.01 -17.66 3.96
CA THR A 483 -19.01 -18.49 3.26
C THR A 483 -18.42 -19.69 2.55
N LEU A 484 -17.16 -19.63 2.10
CA LEU A 484 -16.51 -20.66 1.30
C LEU A 484 -15.10 -20.94 1.82
N ASP A 485 -14.68 -22.18 1.66
CA ASP A 485 -13.30 -22.60 1.90
C ASP A 485 -12.70 -23.12 0.59
N PHE A 486 -12.01 -22.22 -0.13
CA PHE A 486 -11.44 -22.54 -1.44
C PHE A 486 -10.34 -23.60 -1.38
N SER A 487 -9.71 -23.81 -0.23
CA SER A 487 -8.72 -24.90 -0.05
C SER A 487 -9.35 -26.30 -0.06
N ASN A 488 -10.67 -26.37 0.14
CA ASN A 488 -11.45 -27.61 0.13
C ASN A 488 -12.43 -27.71 -1.05
N LEU A 489 -12.42 -26.72 -1.96
CA LEU A 489 -13.27 -26.72 -3.15
C LEU A 489 -12.50 -27.25 -4.37
N PRO A 490 -13.20 -27.79 -5.40
CA PRO A 490 -12.56 -28.28 -6.61
C PRO A 490 -11.82 -27.15 -7.38
N GLU A 491 -10.93 -27.51 -8.31
CA GLU A 491 -10.25 -26.56 -9.21
C GLU A 491 -11.24 -25.70 -9.99
N MET A 492 -12.43 -26.26 -10.28
CA MET A 492 -13.53 -25.52 -10.87
C MET A 492 -14.68 -25.40 -9.87
N VAL A 493 -14.76 -24.27 -9.19
CA VAL A 493 -15.84 -23.99 -8.25
C VAL A 493 -17.16 -23.80 -9.01
N PRO A 494 -18.22 -24.58 -8.69
CA PRO A 494 -19.50 -24.45 -9.36
C PRO A 494 -20.14 -23.08 -9.23
N ALA A 495 -20.78 -22.59 -10.28
CA ALA A 495 -21.53 -21.33 -10.29
C ALA A 495 -22.56 -21.23 -9.16
N SER A 496 -23.18 -22.36 -8.78
CA SER A 496 -24.16 -22.42 -7.68
C SER A 496 -23.60 -22.07 -6.30
N LEU A 497 -22.29 -22.08 -6.11
CA LEU A 497 -21.62 -21.71 -4.86
C LEU A 497 -21.08 -20.27 -4.88
N MET A 498 -20.95 -19.65 -6.07
CA MET A 498 -20.30 -18.36 -6.22
C MET A 498 -21.28 -17.19 -6.08
N TYR A 499 -20.97 -16.28 -5.16
CA TYR A 499 -21.68 -15.01 -4.93
C TYR A 499 -20.64 -13.89 -4.95
N TYR A 500 -20.63 -13.12 -6.03
CA TYR A 500 -19.64 -12.06 -6.23
C TYR A 500 -20.11 -10.76 -5.58
N ARG A 501 -19.26 -10.18 -4.74
CA ARG A 501 -19.60 -9.03 -3.90
C ARG A 501 -19.09 -7.72 -4.49
N ASN A 502 -19.81 -6.63 -4.22
CA ASN A 502 -19.44 -5.25 -4.58
C ASN A 502 -19.05 -5.06 -6.06
N VAL A 503 -19.69 -5.80 -6.97
CA VAL A 503 -19.37 -5.82 -8.40
C VAL A 503 -19.62 -4.45 -9.04
N ALA A 504 -18.61 -3.84 -9.65
CA ALA A 504 -18.73 -2.58 -10.37
C ALA A 504 -19.66 -2.73 -11.59
N ARG A 505 -20.72 -1.96 -11.64
CA ARG A 505 -21.72 -1.98 -12.72
C ARG A 505 -21.66 -0.75 -13.61
N LYS A 506 -21.29 0.39 -13.06
CA LYS A 506 -21.17 1.65 -13.80
C LYS A 506 -20.24 2.62 -13.07
N ILE A 507 -19.37 3.30 -13.81
CA ILE A 507 -18.67 4.51 -13.37
C ILE A 507 -19.19 5.72 -14.15
N ILE A 508 -19.40 6.85 -13.48
CA ILE A 508 -19.99 8.07 -14.04
C ILE A 508 -19.18 9.30 -13.59
N PRO A 509 -18.68 10.12 -14.50
CA PRO A 509 -18.68 9.89 -15.96
C PRO A 509 -17.58 8.96 -16.41
N SER A 510 -16.43 8.94 -15.67
CA SER A 510 -15.22 8.18 -16.02
C SER A 510 -14.34 7.92 -14.80
N TYR A 511 -13.24 7.22 -15.01
CA TYR A 511 -12.20 6.94 -14.00
C TYR A 511 -11.65 8.22 -13.36
N SER A 512 -11.39 9.27 -14.13
CA SER A 512 -10.86 10.55 -13.65
C SER A 512 -11.93 11.49 -13.04
N GLY A 513 -13.19 11.05 -13.01
CA GLY A 513 -14.31 11.89 -12.55
C GLY A 513 -14.78 12.94 -13.56
N SER A 514 -15.61 13.84 -13.10
CA SER A 514 -16.17 14.96 -13.90
C SER A 514 -15.40 16.24 -13.63
N PHE A 515 -14.75 16.80 -14.63
CA PHE A 515 -14.02 18.08 -14.55
C PHE A 515 -14.92 19.29 -14.20
N SER A 516 -16.23 19.16 -14.30
CA SER A 516 -17.19 20.21 -13.97
C SER A 516 -17.98 19.93 -12.69
N SER A 517 -17.61 18.88 -11.94
CA SER A 517 -18.34 18.51 -10.72
C SER A 517 -18.10 19.47 -9.57
N LEU A 518 -16.94 20.08 -9.51
CA LEU A 518 -16.54 21.04 -8.50
C LEU A 518 -15.86 22.25 -9.15
N PRO A 519 -15.90 23.44 -8.53
CA PRO A 519 -15.09 24.58 -8.97
C PRO A 519 -13.60 24.28 -8.87
N ASN A 520 -12.78 25.00 -9.65
CA ASN A 520 -11.34 24.84 -9.59
C ASN A 520 -10.73 25.23 -8.24
N ASP A 521 -11.24 26.32 -7.64
CA ASP A 521 -10.88 26.78 -6.31
C ASP A 521 -11.98 26.41 -5.31
N LEU A 522 -11.61 25.74 -4.26
CA LEU A 522 -12.49 25.20 -3.22
C LEU A 522 -12.07 25.81 -1.88
N PHE A 523 -13.04 26.28 -1.10
CA PHE A 523 -12.77 27.05 0.11
C PHE A 523 -13.21 26.32 1.36
N THR A 524 -12.46 26.51 2.42
CA THR A 524 -12.74 26.02 3.78
C THR A 524 -14.17 26.38 4.22
N ASP A 525 -14.83 25.46 4.90
CA ASP A 525 -16.21 25.56 5.40
C ASP A 525 -17.26 25.85 4.30
N SER A 526 -16.92 25.56 3.04
CA SER A 526 -17.83 25.72 1.91
C SER A 526 -18.36 24.36 1.45
N THR A 527 -19.69 24.31 1.23
CA THR A 527 -20.36 23.11 0.71
C THR A 527 -20.69 23.30 -0.76
N TYR A 528 -20.29 22.31 -1.56
CA TYR A 528 -20.56 22.25 -3.00
C TYR A 528 -21.45 21.06 -3.30
N SER A 529 -22.51 21.28 -4.08
CA SER A 529 -23.45 20.23 -4.47
C SER A 529 -23.26 19.87 -5.94
N TYR A 530 -23.23 18.58 -6.24
CA TYR A 530 -23.18 18.07 -7.61
C TYR A 530 -24.21 16.97 -7.83
N SER A 531 -24.93 17.02 -8.95
CA SER A 531 -25.84 15.97 -9.39
C SER A 531 -25.24 15.24 -10.59
N PHE A 532 -25.06 13.95 -10.45
CA PHE A 532 -24.55 13.11 -11.53
C PHE A 532 -25.60 12.91 -12.63
N PRO A 533 -25.20 12.66 -13.88
CA PRO A 533 -26.11 12.21 -14.91
C PRO A 533 -26.92 10.99 -14.46
N SER A 534 -28.21 11.03 -14.68
CA SER A 534 -29.11 9.93 -14.29
C SER A 534 -28.72 8.62 -15.01
N TYR A 535 -28.88 7.51 -14.32
CA TYR A 535 -28.56 6.18 -14.84
C TYR A 535 -29.81 5.29 -14.83
N THR A 536 -30.13 4.69 -15.98
CA THR A 536 -31.18 3.66 -16.05
C THR A 536 -30.56 2.31 -15.72
N VAL A 537 -30.96 1.73 -14.60
CA VAL A 537 -30.46 0.45 -14.12
C VAL A 537 -30.97 -0.68 -15.04
N PRO A 538 -30.09 -1.49 -15.66
CA PRO A 538 -30.50 -2.61 -16.50
C PRO A 538 -31.42 -3.61 -15.77
N ALA A 539 -32.34 -4.22 -16.50
CA ALA A 539 -33.35 -5.12 -15.91
C ALA A 539 -32.75 -6.39 -15.28
N ASN A 540 -31.56 -6.80 -15.73
CA ASN A 540 -30.83 -7.95 -15.20
C ASN A 540 -30.03 -7.65 -13.91
N PHE A 541 -29.94 -6.36 -13.49
CA PHE A 541 -29.35 -6.01 -12.21
C PHE A 541 -30.38 -6.05 -11.10
N LYS A 542 -29.98 -6.50 -9.93
CA LYS A 542 -30.83 -6.54 -8.74
C LYS A 542 -30.81 -5.19 -8.05
N ASP A 543 -31.82 -4.38 -8.36
CA ASP A 543 -31.96 -3.01 -7.83
C ASP A 543 -31.96 -2.93 -6.30
N THR A 544 -32.40 -3.97 -5.61
CA THR A 544 -32.35 -4.09 -4.15
C THR A 544 -30.96 -4.32 -3.56
N ARG A 545 -29.92 -4.41 -4.39
CA ARG A 545 -28.54 -4.72 -3.99
C ARG A 545 -27.53 -3.69 -4.52
N LEU A 546 -28.03 -2.55 -4.95
CA LEU A 546 -27.19 -1.49 -5.49
C LEU A 546 -26.67 -0.58 -4.38
N ARG A 547 -25.43 -0.12 -4.57
CA ARG A 547 -24.78 0.89 -3.76
C ARG A 547 -24.18 1.96 -4.66
N ALA A 548 -24.34 3.23 -4.27
CA ALA A 548 -23.76 4.38 -4.94
C ALA A 548 -22.54 4.84 -4.12
N ILE A 549 -21.35 4.80 -4.71
CA ILE A 549 -20.08 5.20 -4.08
C ILE A 549 -19.57 6.41 -4.83
N VAL A 550 -19.41 7.54 -4.15
CA VAL A 550 -18.80 8.76 -4.71
C VAL A 550 -17.37 8.87 -4.20
N MET A 551 -16.44 9.12 -5.11
CA MET A 551 -15.02 9.33 -4.83
C MET A 551 -14.65 10.78 -5.08
N LEU A 552 -13.95 11.40 -4.14
CA LEU A 552 -13.29 12.71 -4.28
C LEU A 552 -11.88 12.48 -4.80
N ILE A 553 -11.61 12.90 -6.03
CA ILE A 553 -10.39 12.61 -6.77
C ILE A 553 -9.57 13.88 -6.94
N ASP A 554 -8.29 13.85 -6.56
CA ASP A 554 -7.31 14.88 -6.93
C ASP A 554 -6.99 14.73 -8.44
N ALA A 555 -7.43 15.67 -9.25
CA ALA A 555 -7.28 15.61 -10.70
C ALA A 555 -5.82 15.80 -11.16
N SER A 556 -4.92 16.25 -10.28
CA SER A 556 -3.50 16.44 -10.61
C SER A 556 -2.72 15.11 -10.70
N ASN A 557 -3.15 14.11 -9.92
CA ASN A 557 -2.46 12.82 -9.82
C ASN A 557 -3.39 11.59 -9.93
N GLY A 558 -4.72 11.80 -9.91
CA GLY A 558 -5.74 10.75 -10.02
C GLY A 558 -6.00 9.96 -8.73
N GLN A 559 -5.42 10.37 -7.61
CA GLN A 559 -5.60 9.71 -6.31
C GLN A 559 -6.98 10.01 -5.72
N VAL A 560 -7.53 9.04 -4.99
CA VAL A 560 -8.77 9.24 -4.22
C VAL A 560 -8.41 9.78 -2.85
N MET A 561 -8.94 10.95 -2.51
CA MET A 561 -8.65 11.61 -1.23
C MET A 561 -9.68 11.27 -0.16
N ASN A 562 -10.92 11.03 -0.57
CA ASN A 562 -11.99 10.55 0.30
C ASN A 562 -13.07 9.86 -0.54
N SER A 563 -13.93 9.10 0.13
CA SER A 563 -15.10 8.50 -0.50
C SER A 563 -16.29 8.43 0.44
N LYS A 564 -17.45 8.23 -0.15
CA LYS A 564 -18.68 7.97 0.59
C LYS A 564 -19.61 7.12 -0.25
N GLY A 565 -20.06 6.00 0.32
CA GLY A 565 -21.06 5.15 -0.29
C GLY A 565 -22.36 5.16 0.50
N GLU A 566 -23.48 5.08 -0.23
CA GLU A 566 -24.82 4.90 0.32
C GLU A 566 -25.58 3.84 -0.46
N ASP A 567 -26.38 3.03 0.26
CA ASP A 567 -27.22 2.03 -0.37
C ASP A 567 -28.37 2.70 -1.11
N VAL A 568 -28.74 2.19 -2.28
CA VAL A 568 -29.85 2.73 -3.06
C VAL A 568 -31.16 2.29 -2.41
N GLU A 569 -31.96 3.24 -1.90
CA GLU A 569 -33.25 2.93 -1.27
C GLU A 569 -34.23 2.35 -2.29
N GLY A 570 -34.90 1.26 -1.92
CA GLY A 570 -35.70 0.35 -2.77
C GLY A 570 -35.11 -1.04 -2.68
N GLY A 571 -33.85 -1.14 -2.28
CA GLY A 571 -33.20 -2.33 -1.79
C GLY A 571 -33.55 -2.57 -0.32
N ILE A 572 -33.53 -3.81 0.10
CA ILE A 572 -33.61 -4.19 1.51
C ILE A 572 -32.51 -3.38 2.21
N ALA A 573 -32.95 -2.48 3.13
CA ALA A 573 -32.06 -1.77 4.02
C ALA A 573 -31.10 -2.79 4.64
N SER A 574 -29.89 -2.70 4.22
CA SER A 574 -28.92 -3.77 4.14
C SER A 574 -28.73 -4.54 5.44
N ILE A 575 -28.52 -5.81 5.30
CA ILE A 575 -27.72 -6.65 6.19
C ILE A 575 -26.45 -5.94 6.69
N ARG A 576 -25.85 -5.00 5.92
CA ARG A 576 -24.72 -4.14 6.33
C ARG A 576 -25.04 -3.22 7.51
N LYS A 577 -26.24 -2.63 7.60
CA LYS A 577 -26.61 -1.76 8.74
C LYS A 577 -26.89 -2.54 10.02
N ALA A 578 -27.21 -3.84 9.88
CA ALA A 578 -27.36 -4.74 11.03
C ALA A 578 -26.01 -5.29 11.55
N VAL A 579 -24.94 -5.25 10.74
CA VAL A 579 -23.58 -5.67 11.14
C VAL A 579 -22.76 -4.50 11.70
N LEU A 580 -23.12 -3.25 11.40
CA LEU A 580 -22.37 -2.05 11.80
C LEU A 580 -22.83 -1.39 13.11
N ASN A 581 -23.90 -1.85 13.74
CA ASN A 581 -24.09 -1.59 15.16
C ASN A 581 -23.31 -2.67 15.90
N ASP A 582 -22.40 -2.30 16.81
CA ASP A 582 -21.59 -3.23 17.58
C ASP A 582 -22.39 -4.48 17.93
N PRO A 583 -22.01 -5.66 17.44
CA PRO A 583 -22.85 -6.84 17.65
C PRO A 583 -22.92 -7.11 19.14
N VAL A 584 -24.11 -7.33 19.66
CA VAL A 584 -24.24 -7.89 20.98
C VAL A 584 -23.68 -9.31 20.90
N PRO A 585 -22.43 -9.59 21.30
CA PRO A 585 -21.80 -10.86 20.99
C PRO A 585 -22.48 -11.99 21.78
N PHE A 586 -22.98 -12.99 21.05
CA PHE A 586 -23.56 -14.18 21.66
C PHE A 586 -23.32 -15.42 20.80
N ASN A 587 -23.31 -16.59 21.43
CA ASN A 587 -23.23 -17.88 20.76
C ASN A 587 -24.52 -18.67 20.96
N VAL A 588 -24.84 -19.54 19.98
CA VAL A 588 -25.98 -20.48 20.05
C VAL A 588 -25.48 -21.91 19.85
N TYR A 589 -25.66 -22.74 20.84
CA TYR A 589 -25.26 -24.17 20.75
C TYR A 589 -26.07 -25.09 21.64
N PRO A 590 -26.22 -26.41 21.29
CA PRO A 590 -25.82 -26.96 20.02
C PRO A 590 -26.63 -26.38 18.85
N ASN A 591 -26.06 -26.38 17.66
CA ASN A 591 -26.76 -26.02 16.44
C ASN A 591 -26.26 -26.92 15.29
N PRO A 592 -27.03 -27.87 14.76
CA PRO A 592 -28.47 -28.14 15.08
C PRO A 592 -28.74 -28.57 16.54
N ALA A 593 -29.96 -28.28 16.99
CA ALA A 593 -30.45 -28.61 18.32
C ALA A 593 -31.61 -29.64 18.28
N ASN A 594 -31.51 -30.71 19.09
CA ASN A 594 -32.55 -31.76 19.17
C ASN A 594 -33.62 -31.40 20.21
N ASP A 595 -33.24 -31.15 21.46
CA ASP A 595 -34.17 -30.92 22.56
C ASP A 595 -34.15 -29.49 23.06
N TYR A 596 -32.98 -28.84 23.01
CA TYR A 596 -32.77 -27.45 23.46
C TYR A 596 -31.50 -26.86 22.86
N ALA A 597 -31.40 -25.54 22.87
CA ALA A 597 -30.17 -24.78 22.64
C ALA A 597 -29.89 -23.83 23.78
N TYR A 598 -28.65 -23.41 23.91
CA TYR A 598 -28.25 -22.31 24.76
C TYR A 598 -27.90 -21.08 23.96
N VAL A 599 -28.41 -19.94 24.40
CA VAL A 599 -27.89 -18.61 24.01
C VAL A 599 -26.91 -18.18 25.09
N GLN A 600 -25.63 -18.15 24.77
CA GLN A 600 -24.56 -17.72 25.66
C GLN A 600 -24.19 -16.27 25.35
N PHE A 601 -24.28 -15.39 26.33
CA PHE A 601 -23.86 -13.99 26.19
C PHE A 601 -22.36 -13.87 26.33
N ASN A 602 -21.72 -13.26 25.34
CA ASN A 602 -20.28 -12.93 25.38
C ASN A 602 -20.03 -11.46 25.78
N PHE A 603 -20.98 -10.86 26.50
CA PHE A 603 -20.93 -9.53 27.03
C PHE A 603 -21.57 -9.46 28.42
N ALA A 604 -21.33 -8.37 29.15
CA ALA A 604 -22.01 -8.01 30.37
C ALA A 604 -22.66 -6.63 30.23
N SER A 605 -23.87 -6.46 30.70
CA SER A 605 -24.59 -5.20 30.67
C SER A 605 -25.47 -5.03 31.92
N ASN A 606 -25.62 -3.80 32.39
CA ASN A 606 -26.60 -3.45 33.43
C ASN A 606 -28.00 -3.23 32.87
N SER A 607 -28.14 -3.16 31.56
CA SER A 607 -29.42 -3.04 30.86
C SER A 607 -29.97 -4.43 30.53
N LYS A 608 -31.31 -4.52 30.30
CA LYS A 608 -31.96 -5.75 29.89
C LYS A 608 -31.54 -6.16 28.50
N ALA A 609 -31.36 -7.47 28.29
CA ALA A 609 -31.27 -8.05 26.94
C ALA A 609 -32.58 -8.73 26.57
N GLU A 610 -33.02 -8.56 25.34
CA GLU A 610 -34.20 -9.22 24.78
C GLU A 610 -33.74 -10.28 23.77
N ILE A 611 -34.14 -11.53 23.97
CA ILE A 611 -33.95 -12.62 23.00
C ILE A 611 -35.26 -12.79 22.24
N ASN A 612 -35.23 -12.63 20.94
CA ASN A 612 -36.34 -12.93 20.04
C ASN A 612 -36.00 -14.10 19.11
N ILE A 613 -36.92 -15.03 18.93
CA ILE A 613 -36.83 -16.11 17.96
C ILE A 613 -37.88 -15.90 16.91
N THR A 614 -37.46 -15.80 15.63
CA THR A 614 -38.36 -15.60 14.50
C THR A 614 -38.27 -16.77 13.53
N ASP A 615 -39.39 -17.07 12.85
CA ASP A 615 -39.38 -17.96 11.70
C ASP A 615 -38.82 -17.24 10.46
N LEU A 616 -38.66 -17.96 9.36
CA LEU A 616 -38.13 -17.43 8.11
C LEU A 616 -39.06 -16.41 7.42
N SER A 617 -40.31 -16.27 7.88
CA SER A 617 -41.21 -15.20 7.43
C SER A 617 -41.05 -13.90 8.19
N GLY A 618 -40.20 -13.90 9.24
CA GLY A 618 -39.96 -12.73 10.12
C GLY A 618 -40.96 -12.65 11.28
N LYS A 619 -41.85 -13.61 11.45
CA LYS A 619 -42.79 -13.66 12.56
C LYS A 619 -42.07 -14.07 13.84
N VAL A 620 -42.17 -13.25 14.88
CA VAL A 620 -41.66 -13.57 16.23
C VAL A 620 -42.49 -14.70 16.82
N ILE A 621 -41.83 -15.78 17.17
CA ILE A 621 -42.44 -16.99 17.75
C ILE A 621 -42.20 -17.03 19.28
N HIS A 622 -41.07 -16.52 19.73
CA HIS A 622 -40.69 -16.51 21.14
C HIS A 622 -39.94 -15.25 21.49
N THR A 623 -40.22 -14.68 22.67
CA THR A 623 -39.51 -13.56 23.24
C THR A 623 -39.16 -13.86 24.68
N GLN A 624 -37.89 -13.60 25.07
CA GLN A 624 -37.43 -13.79 26.44
C GLN A 624 -36.56 -12.59 26.88
N MET A 625 -36.93 -12.00 28.01
CA MET A 625 -36.13 -10.93 28.61
C MET A 625 -35.10 -11.49 29.60
N VAL A 626 -33.89 -10.94 29.58
CA VAL A 626 -32.79 -11.28 30.45
C VAL A 626 -32.33 -10.04 31.19
N GLU A 627 -32.57 -10.01 32.50
CA GLU A 627 -32.15 -8.94 33.37
C GLU A 627 -30.64 -9.03 33.60
N ASN A 628 -29.91 -7.91 33.46
CA ASN A 628 -28.48 -7.79 33.70
C ASN A 628 -27.67 -8.97 33.16
N PRO A 629 -27.59 -9.15 31.81
CA PRO A 629 -26.82 -10.23 31.23
C PRO A 629 -25.35 -10.13 31.68
N GLN A 630 -24.81 -11.23 32.16
CA GLN A 630 -23.41 -11.35 32.58
C GLN A 630 -22.61 -12.09 31.52
N LEU A 631 -21.31 -11.81 31.44
CA LEU A 631 -20.41 -12.56 30.57
C LEU A 631 -20.51 -14.06 30.82
N ASN A 632 -20.65 -14.86 29.74
CA ASN A 632 -20.85 -16.31 29.77
C ASN A 632 -22.18 -16.79 30.38
N LYS A 633 -23.12 -15.90 30.68
CA LYS A 633 -24.47 -16.32 31.08
C LYS A 633 -25.15 -17.08 29.96
N MET A 634 -25.72 -18.24 30.27
CA MET A 634 -26.42 -19.11 29.34
C MET A 634 -27.91 -19.04 29.60
N VAL A 635 -28.69 -18.90 28.53
CA VAL A 635 -30.14 -18.93 28.54
C VAL A 635 -30.61 -20.14 27.71
N LYS A 636 -31.33 -21.03 28.34
CA LYS A 636 -31.84 -22.25 27.68
C LYS A 636 -33.10 -21.95 26.87
N ILE A 637 -33.12 -22.42 25.63
CA ILE A 637 -34.27 -22.38 24.71
C ILE A 637 -34.68 -23.80 24.44
N ASP A 638 -35.87 -24.22 24.93
CA ASP A 638 -36.38 -25.56 24.77
C ASP A 638 -37.10 -25.73 23.43
N LYS A 639 -36.79 -26.78 22.66
CA LYS A 639 -37.35 -27.11 21.37
C LYS A 639 -38.86 -27.34 21.44
N ILE A 640 -39.41 -27.82 22.54
CA ILE A 640 -40.83 -28.10 22.69
C ILE A 640 -41.74 -26.94 22.27
N ASN A 641 -41.19 -25.73 22.23
CA ASN A 641 -41.90 -24.52 21.80
C ASN A 641 -41.84 -24.30 20.29
N PHE A 642 -41.08 -25.12 19.55
CA PHE A 642 -40.78 -24.89 18.12
C PHE A 642 -40.96 -26.18 17.30
N PRO A 643 -41.64 -26.13 16.15
CA PRO A 643 -41.56 -27.20 15.15
C PRO A 643 -40.11 -27.41 14.68
N THR A 644 -39.80 -28.60 14.15
CA THR A 644 -38.57 -28.85 13.41
C THR A 644 -38.45 -27.83 12.27
N GLY A 645 -37.29 -27.14 12.17
CA GLY A 645 -37.10 -26.11 11.17
C GLY A 645 -35.95 -25.16 11.48
N VAL A 646 -35.80 -24.17 10.62
CA VAL A 646 -34.79 -23.11 10.72
C VAL A 646 -35.41 -21.82 11.29
N TYR A 647 -34.75 -21.24 12.25
CA TYR A 647 -35.16 -20.01 12.95
C TYR A 647 -34.01 -19.02 13.03
N ILE A 648 -34.33 -17.75 13.25
CA ILE A 648 -33.36 -16.68 13.54
C ILE A 648 -33.55 -16.32 15.01
N ILE A 649 -32.46 -16.39 15.78
CA ILE A 649 -32.37 -15.84 17.13
C ILE A 649 -31.77 -14.44 17.02
N SER A 650 -32.44 -13.46 17.60
CA SER A 650 -31.95 -12.08 17.74
C SER A 650 -31.77 -11.75 19.20
N VAL A 651 -30.62 -11.20 19.57
CA VAL A 651 -30.37 -10.66 20.91
C VAL A 651 -30.24 -9.14 20.78
N ARG A 652 -31.10 -8.43 21.51
CA ARG A 652 -31.10 -6.96 21.60
C ARG A 652 -30.65 -6.53 22.99
N ASN A 653 -29.71 -5.58 23.07
CA ASN A 653 -29.38 -4.88 24.30
C ASN A 653 -29.27 -3.38 23.98
N GLU A 654 -30.14 -2.57 24.59
CA GLU A 654 -30.32 -1.16 24.27
C GLU A 654 -30.60 -0.94 22.77
N ASN A 655 -29.72 -0.21 22.05
CA ASN A 655 -29.83 0.07 20.62
C ASN A 655 -29.10 -0.97 19.75
N LEU A 656 -28.42 -1.94 20.36
CA LEU A 656 -27.61 -2.96 19.68
C LEU A 656 -28.40 -4.24 19.48
N VAL A 657 -28.29 -4.85 18.30
CA VAL A 657 -28.97 -6.10 17.98
C VAL A 657 -28.04 -7.02 17.18
N SER A 658 -27.94 -8.28 17.61
CA SER A 658 -27.27 -9.33 16.84
C SER A 658 -28.19 -10.48 16.50
N HIS A 659 -27.87 -11.21 15.44
CA HIS A 659 -28.67 -12.32 14.93
C HIS A 659 -27.80 -13.56 14.74
N SER A 660 -28.40 -14.73 15.00
CA SER A 660 -27.80 -16.03 14.70
C SER A 660 -28.87 -16.99 14.18
N ARG A 661 -28.49 -17.88 13.27
CA ARG A 661 -29.38 -18.95 12.80
C ARG A 661 -29.33 -20.11 13.76
N ILE A 662 -30.49 -20.72 14.03
CA ILE A 662 -30.60 -22.02 14.73
C ILE A 662 -31.44 -22.99 13.91
N VAL A 663 -31.08 -24.25 13.95
CA VAL A 663 -31.84 -25.38 13.38
C VAL A 663 -32.31 -26.24 14.53
N PHE A 664 -33.64 -26.47 14.64
CA PHE A 664 -34.21 -27.46 15.52
C PHE A 664 -34.57 -28.72 14.68
N GLU A 665 -33.99 -29.89 15.01
CA GLU A 665 -34.18 -31.17 14.33
C GLU A 665 -35.25 -32.02 14.99
#